data_48f4fc730cb93b4846ffa595f0623a43
#
_entry.id   48f4fc730cb93b4846ffa595f0623a43
#
_cell.length_a   1.000
_cell.length_b   1.000
_cell.length_c   1.000
_cell.angle_alpha   90.00
_cell.angle_beta   90.00
_cell.angle_gamma   90.00
#
_symmetry.space_group_name_H-M   'P 1'
#
loop_
_entity.id
_entity.type
_entity.pdbx_description
1 polymer ?
#
loop_
_entity_poly.entity_id
_entity_poly.type
_entity_poly.pdbx_seq_one_letter_code
_entity_poly.pdbx_strand_id
1 'polypeptide(L)'
;MARGRASSFEDLLKRTPGLFLQTDNGTEVTRVSIRGSGILSENEPLGVQFMLDGLTLNQADGEAILEDFDLATIKYAEVFRGANAFKYGSITLGGAINLVTITGYDADRFRVRLEGGSFGYSRGQVSFGGVADRFDYVGSVMGRYRDGFREHSQENTERLFGDVGYKFSDHLENRFYVTLDRVDRQLPGGLTKQELKDDPQQANADAVAEDFNKKWGLVRLADKISYRNDGREFDAGLFWFHRNMEERGFFEPDFRQGITAFYSDNYGVSLNFVTHDELFGRRNIFTAGFSPQFEREVSQNFENLSGHRGQTTALGTTIAINAPLYVENQHYLTDKFSVLAGMQAIYAQRHFEDHFPTDDEGDQSHEQNFYGWNPKIGMIYEIDRGNHVFMNFSGSWQPPSFDNMVEFADGPNSSVVYTPLEPQRARTVELGTRGEHGRFEWELSLYRTWLRNELLELNDAQGNDIGAVNLDRSSHQGIEARLDIELLDSVFLEKKKGDSGDRLTFSQTYTLNDFHFDGDSVYGDNRIAGVPIHFYEAELLYVTAAGFYAGPNLQCNITRYPVDQANTLFADPYALLGFKIGFRSKRGFSVFLEAKNLTDKRFASAMDPIADARTASGARIFHPGDGRAFYGGISWNW
;
A
#
# COMPACT_ATOMS: atom_id res chain seq x y z
N MET A 1 -7.69 -17.02 -5.75
CA MET A 1 -8.19 -15.67 -5.70
C MET A 1 -9.66 -15.59 -5.42
N ALA A 2 -10.07 -14.54 -4.80
CA ALA A 2 -11.35 -14.00 -4.43
C ALA A 2 -12.47 -15.00 -4.10
N ARG A 3 -12.51 -15.42 -2.85
CA ARG A 3 -13.72 -15.96 -2.21
C ARG A 3 -14.61 -14.84 -1.66
N GLY A 4 -14.55 -13.63 -2.22
CA GLY A 4 -15.26 -12.42 -1.83
C GLY A 4 -15.01 -11.29 -2.83
N ARG A 5 -15.35 -10.09 -2.45
CA ARG A 5 -15.02 -8.86 -3.17
C ARG A 5 -13.49 -8.71 -3.29
N ALA A 6 -13.01 -8.10 -4.36
CA ALA A 6 -11.59 -7.82 -4.60
C ALA A 6 -11.46 -6.43 -5.22
N SER A 7 -11.79 -5.39 -4.44
CA SER A 7 -11.81 -4.00 -4.90
C SER A 7 -10.87 -3.07 -4.14
N SER A 8 -10.31 -3.48 -3.01
CA SER A 8 -9.33 -2.69 -2.25
C SER A 8 -8.12 -3.53 -1.83
N PHE A 9 -7.01 -2.87 -1.51
CA PHE A 9 -5.85 -3.54 -0.92
C PHE A 9 -6.18 -4.24 0.39
N GLU A 10 -7.14 -3.72 1.18
CA GLU A 10 -7.66 -4.42 2.35
C GLU A 10 -8.24 -5.80 1.97
N ASP A 11 -9.03 -5.88 0.90
CA ASP A 11 -9.60 -7.16 0.46
C ASP A 11 -8.52 -8.18 0.03
N LEU A 12 -7.37 -7.70 -0.48
CA LEU A 12 -6.25 -8.54 -0.94
C LEU A 12 -5.30 -8.92 0.19
N LEU A 13 -4.87 -7.95 1.01
CA LEU A 13 -3.74 -8.06 1.93
C LEU A 13 -4.14 -8.25 3.39
N LYS A 14 -5.44 -8.16 3.73
CA LYS A 14 -5.90 -8.46 5.09
C LYS A 14 -5.36 -9.81 5.56
N ARG A 15 -5.04 -9.91 6.84
CA ARG A 15 -4.37 -11.05 7.47
C ARG A 15 -2.91 -11.26 7.03
N THR A 16 -2.27 -10.21 6.54
CA THR A 16 -0.82 -10.20 6.40
C THR A 16 -0.22 -9.57 7.67
N PRO A 17 0.54 -10.32 8.48
CA PRO A 17 1.06 -9.78 9.73
C PRO A 17 1.99 -8.60 9.48
N GLY A 18 1.90 -7.56 10.33
CA GLY A 18 2.70 -6.34 10.22
C GLY A 18 2.24 -5.33 9.19
N LEU A 19 1.16 -5.61 8.44
CA LEU A 19 0.46 -4.61 7.63
C LEU A 19 -0.70 -4.03 8.42
N PHE A 20 -0.79 -2.72 8.40
CA PHE A 20 -1.97 -2.00 8.83
C PHE A 20 -2.60 -1.32 7.62
N LEU A 21 -3.85 -1.63 7.36
CA LEU A 21 -4.61 -1.19 6.19
C LEU A 21 -5.82 -0.38 6.65
N GLN A 22 -5.90 0.87 6.22
CA GLN A 22 -7.02 1.74 6.53
C GLN A 22 -7.73 2.11 5.22
N THR A 23 -8.99 1.69 5.08
CA THR A 23 -9.79 2.15 3.95
C THR A 23 -10.35 3.53 4.28
N ASP A 24 -10.11 4.49 3.42
CA ASP A 24 -10.71 5.80 3.56
C ASP A 24 -12.14 5.80 3.02
N ASN A 25 -13.09 6.21 3.86
CA ASN A 25 -14.51 6.32 3.52
C ASN A 25 -15.09 5.07 2.82
N GLY A 26 -14.55 3.87 3.09
CA GLY A 26 -14.96 2.62 2.46
C GLY A 26 -14.68 2.52 0.95
N THR A 27 -13.88 3.40 0.40
CA THR A 27 -13.46 3.43 -1.00
C THR A 27 -12.39 2.38 -1.31
N GLU A 28 -11.82 2.40 -2.53
CA GLU A 28 -10.61 1.61 -2.83
C GLU A 28 -9.35 2.18 -2.18
N VAL A 29 -9.38 3.46 -1.84
CA VAL A 29 -8.27 4.10 -1.14
C VAL A 29 -7.94 3.31 0.09
N THR A 30 -6.71 2.89 0.15
CA THR A 30 -6.22 2.12 1.28
C THR A 30 -4.86 2.69 1.67
N ARG A 31 -4.81 3.36 2.82
CA ARG A 31 -3.54 3.71 3.46
C ARG A 31 -2.87 2.41 3.88
N VAL A 32 -1.65 2.20 3.45
CA VAL A 32 -0.87 1.01 3.75
C VAL A 32 0.32 1.39 4.61
N SER A 33 0.37 0.86 5.81
CA SER A 33 1.50 1.03 6.70
C SER A 33 2.18 -0.30 7.00
N ILE A 34 3.51 -0.29 6.98
CA ILE A 34 4.35 -1.39 7.44
C ILE A 34 5.25 -0.84 8.54
N ARG A 35 5.06 -1.33 9.79
CA ARG A 35 5.87 -0.94 10.97
C ARG A 35 5.89 0.57 11.22
N GLY A 36 4.81 1.27 10.87
CA GLY A 36 4.64 2.72 11.05
C GLY A 36 4.99 3.57 9.84
N SER A 37 5.73 3.06 8.85
CA SER A 37 5.92 3.79 7.59
C SER A 37 4.62 3.93 6.82
N GLY A 38 4.37 5.10 6.25
CA GLY A 38 3.19 5.39 5.45
C GLY A 38 1.91 5.64 6.25
N ILE A 39 1.98 5.69 7.60
CA ILE A 39 0.77 5.81 8.42
C ILE A 39 0.26 7.24 8.55
N LEU A 40 1.14 8.20 8.38
CA LEU A 40 0.82 9.61 8.50
C LEU A 40 0.48 10.25 7.15
N SER A 41 0.86 9.59 6.05
CA SER A 41 0.52 10.04 4.70
C SER A 41 -0.97 9.85 4.42
N GLU A 42 -1.68 10.91 4.10
CA GLU A 42 -3.12 10.90 3.92
C GLU A 42 -3.57 9.92 2.82
N ASN A 43 -2.98 10.01 1.66
CA ASN A 43 -3.41 9.25 0.50
C ASN A 43 -2.29 8.44 -0.16
N GLU A 44 -1.04 8.76 0.09
CA GLU A 44 0.12 8.25 -0.65
C GLU A 44 1.16 7.63 0.30
N PRO A 45 1.16 6.29 0.45
CA PRO A 45 2.00 5.64 1.47
C PRO A 45 3.49 5.85 1.20
N LEU A 46 4.15 6.64 2.04
CA LEU A 46 5.60 6.82 2.04
C LEU A 46 6.31 5.69 2.79
N GLY A 47 7.53 5.37 2.38
CA GLY A 47 8.35 4.35 3.06
C GLY A 47 7.98 2.91 2.72
N VAL A 48 7.06 2.69 1.79
CA VAL A 48 6.71 1.37 1.26
C VAL A 48 6.91 1.35 -0.26
N GLN A 49 7.75 0.46 -0.74
CA GLN A 49 7.98 0.26 -2.18
C GLN A 49 6.91 -0.65 -2.76
N PHE A 50 6.15 -0.16 -3.73
CA PHE A 50 5.18 -0.96 -4.48
C PHE A 50 5.74 -1.35 -5.85
N MET A 51 5.42 -2.56 -6.29
CA MET A 51 5.87 -3.11 -7.56
C MET A 51 4.76 -3.91 -8.24
N LEU A 52 4.80 -3.94 -9.56
CA LEU A 52 4.04 -4.86 -10.40
C LEU A 52 5.04 -5.72 -11.18
N ASP A 53 5.05 -7.03 -10.93
CA ASP A 53 6.00 -8.00 -11.52
C ASP A 53 7.48 -7.60 -11.37
N GLY A 54 7.82 -6.94 -10.25
CA GLY A 54 9.17 -6.47 -9.94
C GLY A 54 9.54 -5.12 -10.56
N LEU A 55 8.60 -4.45 -11.25
CA LEU A 55 8.77 -3.10 -11.80
C LEU A 55 8.06 -2.09 -10.90
N THR A 56 8.76 -1.03 -10.54
CA THR A 56 8.28 -0.03 -9.58
C THR A 56 6.97 0.64 -10.02
N LEU A 57 6.10 0.89 -9.04
CA LEU A 57 4.86 1.65 -9.13
C LEU A 57 4.95 3.02 -8.48
N ASN A 58 5.85 3.20 -7.50
CA ASN A 58 6.08 4.49 -6.87
C ASN A 58 6.60 5.51 -7.89
N GLN A 59 6.26 6.76 -7.67
CA GLN A 59 6.88 7.92 -8.30
C GLN A 59 8.35 8.03 -7.88
N ALA A 60 9.16 8.83 -8.59
CA ALA A 60 10.58 8.91 -8.27
C ALA A 60 10.85 9.70 -6.98
N ASP A 61 9.91 10.50 -6.51
CA ASP A 61 10.00 11.17 -5.21
C ASP A 61 9.65 10.24 -4.04
N GLY A 62 8.93 9.14 -4.30
CA GLY A 62 8.65 8.09 -3.34
C GLY A 62 7.19 7.76 -3.13
N GLU A 63 6.31 8.56 -3.60
CA GLU A 63 4.88 8.41 -3.44
C GLU A 63 4.30 7.28 -4.30
N ALA A 64 3.15 6.75 -3.93
CA ALA A 64 2.49 5.70 -4.68
C ALA A 64 0.96 5.83 -4.61
N ILE A 65 0.30 5.90 -5.75
CA ILE A 65 -1.15 5.82 -5.83
C ILE A 65 -1.54 4.36 -6.05
N LEU A 66 -2.22 3.77 -5.07
CA LEU A 66 -2.50 2.34 -5.02
C LEU A 66 -3.75 1.94 -5.79
N GLU A 67 -4.61 2.88 -6.13
CA GLU A 67 -5.88 2.67 -6.80
C GLU A 67 -5.74 2.44 -8.31
N ASP A 68 -4.55 2.55 -8.86
CA ASP A 68 -4.29 2.45 -10.31
C ASP A 68 -4.43 1.03 -10.89
N PHE A 69 -4.72 0.00 -10.07
CA PHE A 69 -4.64 -1.39 -10.52
C PHE A 69 -5.92 -2.17 -10.23
N ASP A 70 -6.32 -3.00 -11.19
CA ASP A 70 -7.39 -3.98 -10.96
C ASP A 70 -6.85 -5.20 -10.20
N LEU A 71 -7.14 -5.27 -8.91
CA LEU A 71 -6.69 -6.35 -8.04
C LEU A 71 -7.18 -7.75 -8.48
N ALA A 72 -8.20 -7.84 -9.34
CA ALA A 72 -8.65 -9.11 -9.91
C ALA A 72 -7.72 -9.65 -11.01
N THR A 73 -6.76 -8.86 -11.49
CA THR A 73 -5.68 -9.30 -12.39
C THR A 73 -4.43 -9.78 -11.63
N ILE A 74 -4.40 -9.62 -10.30
CA ILE A 74 -3.26 -10.03 -9.47
C ILE A 74 -3.39 -11.50 -9.11
N LYS A 75 -2.34 -12.29 -9.34
CA LYS A 75 -2.23 -13.71 -8.99
C LYS A 75 -1.95 -13.91 -7.51
N TYR A 76 -0.96 -13.19 -6.98
CA TYR A 76 -0.60 -13.13 -5.56
C TYR A 76 0.19 -11.85 -5.28
N ALA A 77 0.32 -11.51 -4.00
CA ALA A 77 1.20 -10.44 -3.53
C ALA A 77 2.31 -11.02 -2.66
N GLU A 78 3.51 -10.49 -2.80
CA GLU A 78 4.66 -10.75 -1.96
C GLU A 78 4.89 -9.55 -1.07
N VAL A 79 4.99 -9.76 0.25
CA VAL A 79 5.21 -8.69 1.22
C VAL A 79 6.56 -8.89 1.89
N PHE A 80 7.44 -7.92 1.72
CA PHE A 80 8.79 -7.90 2.28
C PHE A 80 8.85 -6.81 3.35
N ARG A 81 9.00 -7.20 4.61
CA ARG A 81 9.01 -6.25 5.75
C ARG A 81 10.43 -5.85 6.11
N GLY A 82 10.59 -4.56 6.44
CA GLY A 82 11.86 -3.98 6.86
C GLY A 82 12.99 -4.27 5.86
N ALA A 83 14.16 -4.62 6.37
CA ALA A 83 15.37 -4.85 5.58
C ALA A 83 15.30 -5.91 4.49
N ASN A 84 14.29 -6.77 4.49
CA ASN A 84 14.12 -7.74 3.41
C ASN A 84 13.71 -7.09 2.09
N ALA A 85 13.27 -5.84 2.17
CA ALA A 85 12.81 -5.05 1.03
C ALA A 85 13.90 -4.26 0.31
N PHE A 86 15.07 -4.00 0.92
CA PHE A 86 16.06 -3.06 0.39
C PHE A 86 16.55 -3.36 -1.03
N LYS A 87 16.47 -4.59 -1.49
CA LYS A 87 16.79 -5.00 -2.88
C LYS A 87 15.72 -4.59 -3.90
N TYR A 88 14.60 -4.04 -3.47
CA TYR A 88 13.49 -3.70 -4.34
C TYR A 88 13.34 -2.20 -4.62
N GLY A 89 14.17 -1.35 -4.04
CA GLY A 89 14.14 0.10 -4.29
C GLY A 89 14.70 0.93 -3.15
N SER A 90 14.59 2.24 -3.26
CA SER A 90 15.08 3.22 -2.28
C SER A 90 14.07 3.50 -1.15
N ILE A 91 12.79 3.22 -1.37
CA ILE A 91 11.69 3.62 -0.51
C ILE A 91 11.20 2.40 0.28
N THR A 92 12.08 1.89 1.14
CA THR A 92 11.88 0.61 1.83
C THR A 92 12.06 0.71 3.34
N LEU A 93 11.73 1.87 3.94
CA LEU A 93 11.83 2.05 5.40
C LEU A 93 10.96 1.02 6.13
N GLY A 94 9.69 0.90 5.73
CA GLY A 94 8.75 -0.10 6.22
C GLY A 94 8.88 -1.44 5.52
N GLY A 95 9.03 -1.41 4.19
CA GLY A 95 9.05 -2.65 3.42
C GLY A 95 8.80 -2.48 1.93
N ALA A 96 8.46 -3.59 1.27
CA ALA A 96 8.02 -3.60 -0.12
C ALA A 96 6.86 -4.58 -0.35
N ILE A 97 6.01 -4.26 -1.32
CA ILE A 97 4.90 -5.10 -1.77
C ILE A 97 5.03 -5.29 -3.28
N ASN A 98 5.21 -6.54 -3.71
CA ASN A 98 5.23 -6.89 -5.13
C ASN A 98 3.93 -7.59 -5.51
N LEU A 99 3.18 -6.99 -6.42
CA LEU A 99 1.97 -7.55 -7.00
C LEU A 99 2.36 -8.36 -8.23
N VAL A 100 2.12 -9.67 -8.21
CA VAL A 100 2.41 -10.54 -9.34
C VAL A 100 1.11 -10.76 -10.13
N THR A 101 1.13 -10.41 -11.42
CA THR A 101 -0.04 -10.49 -12.28
C THR A 101 -0.31 -11.91 -12.77
N ILE A 102 -1.54 -12.17 -13.23
CA ILE A 102 -1.87 -13.36 -14.01
C ILE A 102 -1.24 -13.24 -15.40
N THR A 103 -0.74 -14.33 -15.94
CA THR A 103 -0.25 -14.44 -17.32
C THR A 103 -1.19 -15.28 -18.17
N GLY A 104 -0.94 -15.38 -19.48
CA GLY A 104 -1.73 -16.25 -20.36
C GLY A 104 -1.70 -17.73 -19.96
N TYR A 105 -0.69 -18.17 -19.19
CA TYR A 105 -0.62 -19.52 -18.62
C TYR A 105 -1.59 -19.71 -17.44
N ASP A 106 -1.99 -18.64 -16.75
CA ASP A 106 -2.89 -18.63 -15.60
C ASP A 106 -4.32 -18.24 -15.98
N ALA A 107 -4.46 -17.52 -17.09
CA ALA A 107 -5.71 -16.91 -17.49
C ALA A 107 -6.71 -17.93 -18.05
N ASP A 108 -7.97 -17.70 -17.77
CA ASP A 108 -9.08 -18.35 -18.47
C ASP A 108 -9.16 -17.80 -19.90
N ARG A 109 -9.61 -18.59 -20.87
CA ARG A 109 -9.79 -18.14 -22.25
C ARG A 109 -10.70 -16.91 -22.34
N PHE A 110 -11.75 -16.94 -21.54
CA PHE A 110 -12.69 -15.85 -21.40
C PHE A 110 -13.34 -15.91 -20.02
N ARG A 111 -13.45 -14.79 -19.35
CA ARG A 111 -14.08 -14.68 -18.05
C ARG A 111 -14.93 -13.42 -17.97
N VAL A 112 -16.13 -13.56 -17.44
CA VAL A 112 -16.99 -12.45 -17.03
C VAL A 112 -17.18 -12.51 -15.53
N ARG A 113 -17.06 -11.36 -14.88
CA ARG A 113 -17.34 -11.20 -13.46
C ARG A 113 -18.25 -10.00 -13.24
N LEU A 114 -19.33 -10.21 -12.49
CA LEU A 114 -20.31 -9.19 -12.13
C LEU A 114 -20.47 -9.19 -10.61
N GLU A 115 -20.46 -8.02 -10.01
CA GLU A 115 -20.65 -7.81 -8.58
C GLU A 115 -21.65 -6.69 -8.32
N GLY A 116 -22.34 -6.76 -7.20
CA GLY A 116 -23.23 -5.71 -6.73
C GLY A 116 -23.41 -5.77 -5.22
N GLY A 117 -23.90 -4.71 -4.62
CA GLY A 117 -24.08 -4.70 -3.18
C GLY A 117 -24.56 -3.37 -2.61
N SER A 118 -24.37 -3.22 -1.29
CA SER A 118 -24.74 -2.04 -0.54
C SER A 118 -24.08 -0.77 -1.08
N PHE A 119 -24.69 0.36 -0.81
CA PHE A 119 -24.20 1.70 -1.17
C PHE A 119 -24.03 1.91 -2.68
N GLY A 120 -24.98 1.37 -3.47
CA GLY A 120 -24.98 1.48 -4.93
C GLY A 120 -23.80 0.77 -5.63
N TYR A 121 -23.06 -0.10 -4.90
CA TYR A 121 -21.90 -0.79 -5.46
C TYR A 121 -22.26 -1.69 -6.62
N SER A 122 -21.62 -1.49 -7.76
CA SER A 122 -21.68 -2.34 -8.93
C SER A 122 -20.31 -2.43 -9.60
N ARG A 123 -19.94 -3.63 -10.09
CA ARG A 123 -18.68 -3.86 -10.82
C ARG A 123 -18.90 -4.88 -11.91
N GLY A 124 -18.41 -4.56 -13.10
CA GLY A 124 -18.35 -5.47 -14.25
C GLY A 124 -16.91 -5.63 -14.73
N GLN A 125 -16.49 -6.86 -15.02
CA GLN A 125 -15.18 -7.15 -15.59
C GLN A 125 -15.31 -8.20 -16.68
N VAL A 126 -14.62 -7.97 -17.77
CA VAL A 126 -14.38 -8.95 -18.84
C VAL A 126 -12.88 -9.13 -18.96
N SER A 127 -12.43 -10.38 -18.91
CA SER A 127 -11.02 -10.70 -19.16
C SER A 127 -10.90 -11.90 -20.08
N PHE A 128 -9.81 -11.95 -20.81
CA PHE A 128 -9.48 -13.04 -21.73
C PHE A 128 -7.98 -13.29 -21.71
N GLY A 129 -7.56 -14.50 -22.04
CA GLY A 129 -6.16 -14.82 -22.10
C GLY A 129 -5.92 -16.23 -22.65
N GLY A 130 -4.64 -16.57 -22.83
CA GLY A 130 -4.25 -17.89 -23.31
C GLY A 130 -2.83 -17.93 -23.83
N VAL A 131 -2.48 -19.09 -24.36
CA VAL A 131 -1.17 -19.39 -24.92
C VAL A 131 -1.33 -19.78 -26.39
N ALA A 132 -0.53 -19.17 -27.25
CA ALA A 132 -0.48 -19.45 -28.68
C ALA A 132 0.99 -19.61 -29.13
N ASP A 133 1.45 -20.85 -29.24
CA ASP A 133 2.85 -21.24 -29.52
C ASP A 133 3.81 -20.64 -28.47
N ARG A 134 4.61 -19.65 -28.85
CA ARG A 134 5.58 -18.96 -27.99
C ARG A 134 5.03 -17.70 -27.34
N PHE A 135 3.81 -17.29 -27.72
CA PHE A 135 3.12 -16.15 -27.13
C PHE A 135 2.16 -16.60 -26.03
N ASP A 136 2.10 -15.84 -24.98
CA ASP A 136 0.99 -15.84 -24.04
C ASP A 136 0.45 -14.42 -23.85
N TYR A 137 -0.81 -14.28 -23.51
CA TYR A 137 -1.44 -12.98 -23.42
C TYR A 137 -2.60 -12.96 -22.43
N VAL A 138 -2.81 -11.79 -21.83
CA VAL A 138 -3.97 -11.45 -20.98
C VAL A 138 -4.48 -10.08 -21.37
N GLY A 139 -5.80 -9.92 -21.37
CA GLY A 139 -6.48 -8.63 -21.45
C GLY A 139 -7.62 -8.59 -20.44
N SER A 140 -7.83 -7.46 -19.80
CA SER A 140 -8.92 -7.22 -18.85
C SER A 140 -9.45 -5.80 -18.98
N VAL A 141 -10.77 -5.66 -18.99
CA VAL A 141 -11.46 -4.37 -18.89
C VAL A 141 -12.45 -4.43 -17.74
N MET A 142 -12.44 -3.42 -16.90
CA MET A 142 -13.27 -3.33 -15.72
C MET A 142 -13.92 -1.94 -15.62
N GLY A 143 -15.18 -1.91 -15.24
CA GLY A 143 -15.89 -0.72 -14.80
C GLY A 143 -16.50 -0.96 -13.42
N ARG A 144 -16.43 0.06 -12.56
CA ARG A 144 -16.99 0.03 -11.22
C ARG A 144 -17.67 1.36 -10.91
N TYR A 145 -18.78 1.28 -10.18
CA TYR A 145 -19.53 2.41 -9.67
C TYR A 145 -19.97 2.13 -8.23
N ARG A 146 -20.02 3.16 -7.39
CA ARG A 146 -20.66 3.15 -6.07
C ARG A 146 -21.21 4.55 -5.72
N ASP A 147 -22.34 4.60 -5.01
CA ASP A 147 -22.83 5.84 -4.41
C ASP A 147 -22.03 6.22 -3.16
N GLY A 148 -21.50 5.20 -2.45
CA GLY A 148 -20.80 5.35 -1.18
C GLY A 148 -21.72 5.28 0.04
N PHE A 149 -21.11 5.08 1.22
CA PHE A 149 -21.80 5.01 2.50
C PHE A 149 -22.20 6.41 3.01
N ARG A 150 -21.36 7.40 2.74
CA ARG A 150 -21.53 8.78 3.16
C ARG A 150 -22.17 9.61 2.05
N GLU A 151 -22.78 10.72 2.43
CA GLU A 151 -23.08 11.79 1.49
C GLU A 151 -21.80 12.26 0.79
N HIS A 152 -21.88 12.71 -0.44
CA HIS A 152 -20.75 13.21 -1.23
C HIS A 152 -19.55 12.24 -1.30
N SER A 153 -19.82 10.95 -1.58
CA SER A 153 -18.80 9.89 -1.63
C SER A 153 -18.94 8.96 -2.83
N GLN A 154 -19.57 9.46 -3.89
CA GLN A 154 -19.72 8.72 -5.16
C GLN A 154 -18.36 8.47 -5.79
N GLU A 155 -18.20 7.28 -6.41
CA GLU A 155 -16.96 6.91 -7.08
C GLU A 155 -17.26 6.14 -8.38
N ASN A 156 -16.56 6.49 -9.45
CA ASN A 156 -16.57 5.82 -10.73
C ASN A 156 -15.15 5.49 -11.17
N THR A 157 -14.91 4.24 -11.58
CA THR A 157 -13.58 3.74 -11.96
C THR A 157 -13.68 2.92 -13.24
N GLU A 158 -12.78 3.17 -14.19
CA GLU A 158 -12.63 2.42 -15.43
C GLU A 158 -11.17 1.99 -15.58
N ARG A 159 -10.92 0.68 -15.83
CA ARG A 159 -9.56 0.13 -15.95
C ARG A 159 -9.41 -0.79 -17.14
N LEU A 160 -8.24 -0.71 -17.76
CA LEU A 160 -7.77 -1.66 -18.74
C LEU A 160 -6.37 -2.17 -18.32
N PHE A 161 -6.21 -3.47 -18.34
CA PHE A 161 -4.92 -4.13 -18.16
C PHE A 161 -4.66 -5.06 -19.34
N GLY A 162 -3.44 -5.07 -19.84
CA GLY A 162 -2.97 -5.96 -20.89
C GLY A 162 -1.55 -6.44 -20.63
N ASP A 163 -1.27 -7.69 -20.95
CA ASP A 163 0.01 -8.36 -20.78
C ASP A 163 0.24 -9.29 -21.96
N VAL A 164 1.43 -9.23 -22.58
CA VAL A 164 1.83 -10.12 -23.69
C VAL A 164 3.25 -10.60 -23.45
N GLY A 165 3.41 -11.90 -23.26
CA GLY A 165 4.70 -12.58 -23.13
C GLY A 165 5.12 -13.25 -24.44
N TYR A 166 6.42 -13.24 -24.73
CA TYR A 166 7.03 -13.99 -25.83
C TYR A 166 8.27 -14.75 -25.38
N LYS A 167 8.26 -16.05 -25.53
CA LYS A 167 9.40 -16.93 -25.25
C LYS A 167 10.32 -17.08 -26.46
N PHE A 168 11.48 -16.44 -26.41
CA PHE A 168 12.53 -16.64 -27.42
C PHE A 168 13.12 -18.04 -27.31
N SER A 169 13.28 -18.54 -26.08
CA SER A 169 13.75 -19.89 -25.75
C SER A 169 13.20 -20.32 -24.40
N ASP A 170 13.55 -21.52 -23.92
CA ASP A 170 13.20 -22.01 -22.57
C ASP A 170 13.85 -21.16 -21.46
N HIS A 171 14.86 -20.36 -21.81
CA HIS A 171 15.62 -19.53 -20.86
C HIS A 171 15.38 -18.02 -20.99
N LEU A 172 14.81 -17.56 -22.10
CA LEU A 172 14.67 -16.14 -22.41
C LEU A 172 13.24 -15.80 -22.80
N GLU A 173 12.64 -14.92 -22.02
CA GLU A 173 11.29 -14.39 -22.22
C GLU A 173 11.32 -12.85 -22.21
N ASN A 174 10.48 -12.24 -23.04
CA ASN A 174 10.13 -10.83 -22.96
C ASN A 174 8.65 -10.70 -22.66
N ARG A 175 8.27 -9.70 -21.86
CA ARG A 175 6.89 -9.42 -21.49
C ARG A 175 6.61 -7.93 -21.53
N PHE A 176 5.58 -7.54 -22.28
CA PHE A 176 5.11 -6.18 -22.39
C PHE A 176 3.79 -6.00 -21.64
N TYR A 177 3.65 -4.88 -20.91
CA TYR A 177 2.50 -4.55 -20.08
C TYR A 177 1.90 -3.21 -20.48
N VAL A 178 0.58 -3.10 -20.43
CA VAL A 178 -0.16 -1.86 -20.56
C VAL A 178 -1.20 -1.76 -19.45
N THR A 179 -1.27 -0.60 -18.80
CA THR A 179 -2.32 -0.27 -17.83
C THR A 179 -2.89 1.10 -18.18
N LEU A 180 -4.21 1.18 -18.24
CA LEU A 180 -4.96 2.44 -18.34
C LEU A 180 -5.93 2.49 -17.17
N ASP A 181 -5.99 3.63 -16.50
CA ASP A 181 -6.92 3.87 -15.40
C ASP A 181 -7.57 5.24 -15.54
N ARG A 182 -8.81 5.32 -15.07
CA ARG A 182 -9.56 6.57 -14.92
C ARG A 182 -10.45 6.46 -13.71
N VAL A 183 -10.30 7.44 -12.81
CA VAL A 183 -11.10 7.54 -11.58
C VAL A 183 -11.70 8.93 -11.46
N ASP A 184 -12.95 8.98 -11.00
CA ASP A 184 -13.66 10.19 -10.60
C ASP A 184 -14.32 9.90 -9.25
N ARG A 185 -13.95 10.63 -8.19
CA ARG A 185 -14.34 10.35 -6.82
C ARG A 185 -14.65 11.62 -6.05
N GLN A 186 -15.83 11.68 -5.42
CA GLN A 186 -16.17 12.70 -4.44
C GLN A 186 -15.48 12.44 -3.11
N LEU A 187 -15.12 13.50 -2.40
CA LEU A 187 -14.44 13.47 -1.11
C LEU A 187 -15.35 14.06 -0.04
N PRO A 188 -15.87 13.25 0.90
CA PRO A 188 -16.83 13.72 1.91
C PRO A 188 -16.17 14.51 3.06
N GLY A 189 -14.83 14.58 3.12
CA GLY A 189 -14.07 15.21 4.21
C GLY A 189 -14.17 14.50 5.56
N GLY A 190 -13.30 14.86 6.49
CA GLY A 190 -13.29 14.35 7.85
C GLY A 190 -14.49 14.83 8.69
N LEU A 191 -14.76 14.13 9.78
CA LEU A 191 -15.76 14.47 10.80
C LEU A 191 -15.11 14.64 12.17
N THR A 192 -15.76 15.40 13.04
CA THR A 192 -15.40 15.37 14.46
C THR A 192 -15.78 14.02 15.07
N LYS A 193 -15.16 13.67 16.19
CA LYS A 193 -15.51 12.44 16.92
C LYS A 193 -16.98 12.37 17.33
N GLN A 194 -17.61 13.51 17.60
CA GLN A 194 -19.04 13.59 17.96
C GLN A 194 -19.93 13.40 16.72
N GLU A 195 -19.64 14.08 15.63
CA GLU A 195 -20.36 13.93 14.36
C GLU A 195 -20.35 12.47 13.88
N LEU A 196 -19.19 11.79 13.95
CA LEU A 196 -19.08 10.35 13.63
C LEU A 196 -19.99 9.48 14.51
N LYS A 197 -20.16 9.82 15.80
CA LYS A 197 -21.06 9.07 16.69
C LYS A 197 -22.54 9.34 16.42
N ASP A 198 -22.88 10.58 16.09
CA ASP A 198 -24.26 11.00 15.89
C ASP A 198 -24.78 10.57 14.52
N ASP A 199 -24.04 10.90 13.45
CA ASP A 199 -24.36 10.51 12.08
C ASP A 199 -23.10 10.28 11.24
N PRO A 200 -22.63 9.05 11.10
CA PRO A 200 -21.44 8.74 10.30
C PRO A 200 -21.66 8.86 8.79
N GLN A 201 -22.91 9.04 8.32
CA GLN A 201 -23.21 9.14 6.89
C GLN A 201 -23.09 10.58 6.37
N GLN A 202 -23.11 11.57 7.23
CA GLN A 202 -22.98 12.97 6.82
C GLN A 202 -21.61 13.24 6.13
N ALA A 203 -21.60 14.16 5.18
CA ALA A 203 -20.36 14.76 4.68
C ALA A 203 -19.99 15.99 5.51
N ASN A 204 -18.75 16.44 5.41
CA ASN A 204 -18.38 17.78 5.83
C ASN A 204 -19.15 18.79 4.96
N ALA A 205 -19.73 19.82 5.59
CA ALA A 205 -20.55 20.81 4.88
C ALA A 205 -19.76 21.57 3.81
N ASP A 206 -18.49 21.85 4.08
CA ASP A 206 -17.59 22.55 3.15
C ASP A 206 -17.25 21.66 1.96
N ALA A 207 -17.05 20.36 2.19
CA ALA A 207 -16.79 19.40 1.11
C ALA A 207 -17.96 19.34 0.09
N VAL A 208 -19.18 19.47 0.58
CA VAL A 208 -20.36 19.55 -0.28
C VAL A 208 -20.48 20.91 -0.99
N ALA A 209 -20.25 22.01 -0.25
CA ALA A 209 -20.43 23.37 -0.78
C ALA A 209 -19.42 23.69 -1.90
N GLU A 210 -18.21 23.17 -1.78
CA GLU A 210 -17.07 23.43 -2.68
C GLU A 210 -16.76 22.26 -3.62
N ASP A 211 -17.65 21.27 -3.65
CA ASP A 211 -17.57 20.09 -4.54
C ASP A 211 -16.23 19.37 -4.49
N PHE A 212 -15.81 18.97 -3.28
CA PHE A 212 -14.55 18.23 -3.09
C PHE A 212 -14.55 16.95 -3.91
N ASN A 213 -13.53 16.79 -4.74
CA ASN A 213 -13.48 15.72 -5.72
C ASN A 213 -12.04 15.47 -6.16
N LYS A 214 -11.68 14.22 -6.41
CA LYS A 214 -10.39 13.83 -6.97
C LYS A 214 -10.63 13.05 -8.27
N LYS A 215 -10.03 13.52 -9.37
CA LYS A 215 -10.08 12.89 -10.68
C LYS A 215 -8.69 12.63 -11.19
N TRP A 216 -8.45 11.44 -11.68
CA TRP A 216 -7.17 11.16 -12.33
C TRP A 216 -7.30 10.18 -13.47
N GLY A 217 -6.27 10.16 -14.31
CA GLY A 217 -6.05 9.17 -15.34
C GLY A 217 -4.60 8.74 -15.38
N LEU A 218 -4.38 7.46 -15.63
CA LEU A 218 -3.06 6.87 -15.77
C LEU A 218 -2.93 6.16 -17.12
N VAL A 219 -1.78 6.36 -17.76
CA VAL A 219 -1.27 5.50 -18.84
C VAL A 219 0.08 4.95 -18.38
N ARG A 220 0.21 3.62 -18.26
CA ARG A 220 1.47 2.97 -17.92
C ARG A 220 1.84 1.95 -18.99
N LEU A 221 3.08 2.02 -19.46
CA LEU A 221 3.70 1.05 -20.35
C LEU A 221 4.95 0.49 -19.67
N ALA A 222 5.15 -0.82 -19.75
CA ALA A 222 6.34 -1.43 -19.23
C ALA A 222 6.77 -2.62 -20.09
N ASP A 223 8.06 -2.89 -20.13
CA ASP A 223 8.65 -4.02 -20.84
C ASP A 223 9.70 -4.70 -19.95
N LYS A 224 9.71 -6.02 -19.92
CA LYS A 224 10.62 -6.81 -19.09
C LYS A 224 11.19 -7.97 -19.85
N ILE A 225 12.51 -8.07 -19.88
CA ILE A 225 13.26 -9.22 -20.37
C ILE A 225 13.71 -10.03 -19.16
N SER A 226 13.43 -11.34 -19.17
CA SER A 226 13.81 -12.27 -18.12
C SER A 226 14.64 -13.41 -18.71
N TYR A 227 15.82 -13.64 -18.15
CA TYR A 227 16.68 -14.78 -18.47
C TYR A 227 16.84 -15.67 -17.25
N ARG A 228 16.63 -16.97 -17.40
CA ARG A 228 16.73 -17.98 -16.34
C ARG A 228 17.45 -19.21 -16.85
N ASN A 229 18.47 -19.67 -16.12
CA ASN A 229 19.08 -20.99 -16.30
C ASN A 229 19.43 -21.61 -14.94
N ASP A 230 20.03 -22.78 -14.91
CA ASP A 230 20.27 -23.55 -13.67
C ASP A 230 21.10 -22.81 -12.59
N GLY A 231 21.82 -21.76 -12.93
CA GLY A 231 22.66 -21.04 -11.97
C GLY A 231 22.57 -19.53 -12.03
N ARG A 232 21.83 -18.98 -12.99
CA ARG A 232 21.79 -17.51 -13.20
C ARG A 232 20.43 -17.03 -13.59
N GLU A 233 20.06 -15.90 -12.99
CA GLU A 233 18.84 -15.18 -13.31
C GLU A 233 19.18 -13.73 -13.60
N PHE A 234 18.58 -13.19 -14.64
CA PHE A 234 18.71 -11.79 -15.00
C PHE A 234 17.36 -11.25 -15.42
N ASP A 235 16.94 -10.14 -14.82
CA ASP A 235 15.80 -9.35 -15.23
C ASP A 235 16.26 -7.96 -15.62
N ALA A 236 15.78 -7.47 -16.76
CA ALA A 236 15.93 -6.10 -17.21
C ALA A 236 14.55 -5.56 -17.58
N GLY A 237 14.14 -4.49 -16.94
CA GLY A 237 12.84 -3.86 -17.18
C GLY A 237 12.97 -2.38 -17.45
N LEU A 238 12.05 -1.88 -18.26
CA LEU A 238 11.84 -0.46 -18.54
C LEU A 238 10.39 -0.14 -18.25
N PHE A 239 10.10 1.03 -17.69
CA PHE A 239 8.73 1.50 -17.57
C PHE A 239 8.65 3.00 -17.77
N TRP A 240 7.48 3.42 -18.21
CA TRP A 240 7.03 4.79 -18.26
C TRP A 240 5.57 4.84 -17.83
N PHE A 241 5.22 5.85 -17.05
CA PHE A 241 3.82 6.19 -16.84
C PHE A 241 3.60 7.69 -16.83
N HIS A 242 2.46 8.07 -17.37
CA HIS A 242 1.93 9.42 -17.35
C HIS A 242 0.67 9.45 -16.50
N ARG A 243 0.60 10.42 -15.59
CA ARG A 243 -0.58 10.66 -14.77
C ARG A 243 -1.02 12.10 -14.93
N ASN A 244 -2.33 12.29 -15.04
CA ASN A 244 -2.97 13.58 -14.90
C ASN A 244 -3.97 13.49 -13.75
N MET A 245 -3.95 14.47 -12.86
CA MET A 245 -4.82 14.50 -11.68
C MET A 245 -5.38 15.92 -11.49
N GLU A 246 -6.62 16.01 -11.06
CA GLU A 246 -7.26 17.21 -10.53
C GLU A 246 -7.87 16.86 -9.19
N GLU A 247 -7.48 17.57 -8.16
CA GLU A 247 -8.04 17.47 -6.83
C GLU A 247 -8.64 18.82 -6.41
N ARG A 248 -9.86 18.75 -5.89
CA ARG A 248 -10.57 19.87 -5.29
C ARG A 248 -10.72 19.55 -3.82
N GLY A 249 -10.16 20.37 -2.97
CA GLY A 249 -10.14 20.08 -1.54
C GLY A 249 -9.75 21.30 -0.73
N PHE A 250 -9.41 21.03 0.52
CA PHE A 250 -8.77 22.00 1.39
C PHE A 250 -7.28 21.96 1.14
N PHE A 251 -6.69 23.13 0.96
CA PHE A 251 -5.24 23.29 0.85
C PHE A 251 -4.67 24.22 1.92
N GLU A 252 -5.53 24.70 2.87
CA GLU A 252 -5.01 25.53 3.98
C GLU A 252 -5.96 25.71 5.17
N PRO A 253 -5.38 25.92 6.39
CA PRO A 253 -6.12 26.00 7.64
C PRO A 253 -7.09 27.17 7.74
N ASP A 254 -6.83 28.25 7.06
CA ASP A 254 -7.51 29.51 7.39
C ASP A 254 -8.38 30.12 6.27
N PHE A 255 -8.18 29.84 4.97
CA PHE A 255 -8.85 30.74 4.04
C PHE A 255 -9.28 30.25 2.68
N ARG A 256 -8.69 29.22 2.04
CA ARG A 256 -9.08 28.96 0.66
C ARG A 256 -9.03 27.48 0.29
N GLN A 257 -10.19 27.03 -0.04
CA GLN A 257 -10.37 25.81 -0.79
C GLN A 257 -9.69 25.98 -2.13
N GLY A 258 -8.84 25.03 -2.50
CA GLY A 258 -8.08 25.06 -3.73
C GLY A 258 -8.51 24.01 -4.74
N ILE A 259 -8.05 24.18 -5.94
CA ILE A 259 -8.05 23.15 -6.98
C ILE A 259 -6.61 22.95 -7.42
N THR A 260 -6.07 21.75 -7.23
CA THR A 260 -4.74 21.40 -7.70
C THR A 260 -4.83 20.50 -8.92
N ALA A 261 -4.03 20.78 -9.93
CA ALA A 261 -3.91 19.96 -11.13
C ALA A 261 -2.46 19.54 -11.33
N PHE A 262 -2.21 18.23 -11.42
CA PHE A 262 -0.90 17.64 -11.64
C PHE A 262 -0.81 16.97 -13.01
N TYR A 263 0.37 17.05 -13.60
CA TYR A 263 0.74 16.33 -14.83
C TYR A 263 2.13 15.76 -14.63
N SER A 264 2.23 14.45 -14.36
CA SER A 264 3.51 13.81 -14.08
C SER A 264 3.89 12.78 -15.14
N ASP A 265 5.17 12.75 -15.50
CA ASP A 265 5.81 11.73 -16.31
C ASP A 265 6.91 11.06 -15.51
N ASN A 266 6.82 9.74 -15.36
CA ASN A 266 7.75 8.91 -14.63
C ASN A 266 8.41 7.90 -15.56
N TYR A 267 9.72 7.75 -15.44
CA TYR A 267 10.54 6.81 -16.22
C TYR A 267 11.43 6.00 -15.29
N GLY A 268 11.60 4.74 -15.57
CA GLY A 268 12.53 3.96 -14.78
C GLY A 268 13.08 2.73 -15.50
N VAL A 269 14.21 2.29 -14.98
CA VAL A 269 14.89 1.05 -15.37
C VAL A 269 14.97 0.16 -14.13
N SER A 270 14.83 -1.15 -14.30
CA SER A 270 15.07 -2.13 -13.25
C SER A 270 16.00 -3.21 -13.77
N LEU A 271 17.17 -3.34 -13.14
CA LEU A 271 18.13 -4.40 -13.45
C LEU A 271 18.31 -5.25 -12.20
N ASN A 272 18.13 -6.55 -12.31
CA ASN A 272 18.35 -7.51 -11.24
C ASN A 272 19.12 -8.72 -11.76
N PHE A 273 20.15 -9.13 -11.02
CA PHE A 273 21.00 -10.26 -11.34
C PHE A 273 21.16 -11.16 -10.11
N VAL A 274 20.95 -12.46 -10.29
CA VAL A 274 21.11 -13.46 -9.22
C VAL A 274 21.99 -14.60 -9.75
N THR A 275 22.95 -15.04 -8.93
CA THR A 275 23.70 -16.28 -9.19
C THR A 275 23.54 -17.27 -8.06
N HIS A 276 23.52 -18.54 -8.42
CA HIS A 276 23.49 -19.69 -7.51
C HIS A 276 24.78 -20.49 -7.76
N ASP A 277 25.85 -20.07 -7.10
CA ASP A 277 27.19 -20.65 -7.27
C ASP A 277 27.64 -21.38 -5.99
N GLU A 278 28.79 -22.01 -6.02
CA GLU A 278 29.51 -22.47 -4.84
C GLU A 278 30.67 -21.53 -4.51
N LEU A 279 30.78 -21.16 -3.25
CA LEU A 279 31.90 -20.41 -2.71
C LEU A 279 32.49 -21.20 -1.54
N PHE A 280 33.80 -21.50 -1.58
CA PHE A 280 34.50 -22.35 -0.61
C PHE A 280 33.88 -23.76 -0.45
N GLY A 281 33.35 -24.33 -1.55
CA GLY A 281 32.69 -25.63 -1.57
C GLY A 281 31.33 -25.66 -0.86
N ARG A 282 30.68 -24.50 -0.72
CA ARG A 282 29.37 -24.34 -0.10
C ARG A 282 28.47 -23.50 -0.99
N ARG A 283 27.17 -23.78 -0.94
CA ARG A 283 26.14 -23.02 -1.65
C ARG A 283 26.26 -21.53 -1.33
N ASN A 284 26.20 -20.71 -2.36
CA ASN A 284 26.28 -19.27 -2.29
C ASN A 284 25.27 -18.66 -3.25
N ILE A 285 24.54 -17.63 -2.78
CA ILE A 285 23.62 -16.86 -3.62
C ILE A 285 24.07 -15.41 -3.59
N PHE A 286 24.44 -14.90 -4.74
CA PHE A 286 24.79 -13.50 -4.91
C PHE A 286 23.70 -12.78 -5.69
N THR A 287 23.29 -11.62 -5.23
CA THR A 287 22.28 -10.77 -5.86
C THR A 287 22.82 -9.36 -6.01
N ALA A 288 22.60 -8.75 -7.16
CA ALA A 288 22.90 -7.34 -7.41
C ALA A 288 21.81 -6.70 -8.24
N GLY A 289 21.55 -5.42 -8.04
CA GLY A 289 20.57 -4.72 -8.86
C GLY A 289 20.73 -3.21 -8.82
N PHE A 290 20.16 -2.57 -9.83
CA PHE A 290 20.16 -1.13 -10.02
C PHE A 290 18.82 -0.70 -10.62
N SER A 291 18.12 0.23 -9.98
CA SER A 291 16.77 0.64 -10.41
C SER A 291 16.58 2.16 -10.38
N PRO A 292 17.25 2.91 -11.28
CA PRO A 292 17.11 4.36 -11.38
C PRO A 292 15.72 4.74 -11.88
N GLN A 293 15.20 5.84 -11.32
CA GLN A 293 13.94 6.47 -11.67
C GLN A 293 14.12 7.97 -11.87
N PHE A 294 13.35 8.52 -12.77
CA PHE A 294 13.25 9.95 -13.05
C PHE A 294 11.77 10.34 -13.14
N GLU A 295 11.43 11.47 -12.56
CA GLU A 295 10.11 12.08 -12.62
C GLU A 295 10.20 13.54 -12.96
N ARG A 296 9.22 14.00 -13.72
CA ARG A 296 8.91 15.40 -13.91
C ARG A 296 7.43 15.61 -13.75
N GLU A 297 7.07 16.47 -12.81
CA GLU A 297 5.68 16.85 -12.56
C GLU A 297 5.51 18.36 -12.72
N VAL A 298 4.37 18.77 -13.25
CA VAL A 298 3.92 20.17 -13.30
C VAL A 298 2.69 20.27 -12.43
N SER A 299 2.74 21.11 -11.40
CA SER A 299 1.63 21.41 -10.49
C SER A 299 1.09 22.81 -10.74
N GLN A 300 -0.23 22.93 -10.78
CA GLN A 300 -0.96 24.20 -10.97
C GLN A 300 -2.06 24.30 -9.91
N ASN A 301 -2.05 25.36 -9.12
CA ASN A 301 -3.06 25.60 -8.12
C ASN A 301 -3.97 26.77 -8.53
N PHE A 302 -5.24 26.63 -8.18
CA PHE A 302 -6.28 27.62 -8.50
C PHE A 302 -7.18 27.84 -7.28
N GLU A 303 -7.77 29.02 -7.17
CA GLU A 303 -8.90 29.24 -6.26
C GLU A 303 -10.04 28.27 -6.62
N ASN A 304 -10.70 27.71 -5.60
CA ASN A 304 -11.92 26.94 -5.79
C ASN A 304 -13.15 27.87 -5.66
N LEU A 305 -13.87 28.03 -6.73
CA LEU A 305 -15.10 28.82 -6.78
C LEU A 305 -16.30 27.86 -6.91
N SER A 306 -16.64 27.19 -5.82
CA SER A 306 -17.73 26.20 -5.75
C SER A 306 -17.59 25.11 -6.84
N GLY A 307 -16.45 24.44 -6.89
CA GLY A 307 -16.11 23.40 -7.87
C GLY A 307 -15.57 23.91 -9.21
N HIS A 308 -15.33 25.21 -9.37
CA HIS A 308 -14.81 25.82 -10.61
C HIS A 308 -13.46 26.49 -10.35
N ARG A 309 -12.51 26.34 -11.28
CA ARG A 309 -11.22 27.00 -11.23
C ARG A 309 -11.37 28.52 -11.27
N GLY A 310 -10.86 29.20 -10.26
CA GLY A 310 -10.70 30.65 -10.19
C GLY A 310 -9.35 31.12 -10.73
N GLN A 311 -8.73 32.10 -10.05
CA GLN A 311 -7.41 32.58 -10.42
C GLN A 311 -6.35 31.54 -10.10
N THR A 312 -5.24 31.52 -10.86
CA THR A 312 -4.05 30.72 -10.54
C THR A 312 -3.39 31.29 -9.29
N THR A 313 -3.11 30.44 -8.33
CA THR A 313 -2.47 30.79 -7.04
C THR A 313 -1.04 30.28 -6.95
N ALA A 314 -0.70 29.18 -7.64
CA ALA A 314 0.65 28.68 -7.74
C ALA A 314 0.88 27.92 -9.05
N LEU A 315 2.13 27.89 -9.51
CA LEU A 315 2.56 27.12 -10.68
C LEU A 315 4.02 26.70 -10.45
N GLY A 316 4.29 25.42 -10.45
CA GLY A 316 5.62 24.87 -10.26
C GLY A 316 5.93 23.66 -11.13
N THR A 317 7.20 23.32 -11.19
CA THR A 317 7.67 22.05 -11.75
C THR A 317 8.56 21.37 -10.73
N THR A 318 8.26 20.11 -10.42
CA THR A 318 9.12 19.27 -9.60
C THR A 318 9.85 18.24 -10.47
N ILE A 319 11.11 17.97 -10.14
CA ILE A 319 11.94 16.96 -10.79
C ILE A 319 12.56 16.10 -9.70
N ALA A 320 12.24 14.79 -9.72
CA ALA A 320 12.80 13.82 -8.81
C ALA A 320 13.71 12.83 -9.54
N ILE A 321 14.81 12.47 -8.88
CA ILE A 321 15.67 11.36 -9.27
C ILE A 321 15.85 10.47 -8.05
N ASN A 322 15.71 9.14 -8.23
CA ASN A 322 16.13 8.13 -7.28
C ASN A 322 16.96 7.07 -8.02
N ALA A 323 18.13 6.77 -7.50
CA ALA A 323 19.05 5.79 -8.14
C ALA A 323 19.65 4.84 -7.08
N PRO A 324 18.90 3.81 -6.63
CA PRO A 324 19.38 2.78 -5.72
C PRO A 324 20.21 1.73 -6.47
N LEU A 325 21.39 1.43 -5.94
CA LEU A 325 22.26 0.31 -6.30
C LEU A 325 22.40 -0.60 -5.08
N TYR A 326 22.19 -1.91 -5.25
CA TYR A 326 22.37 -2.84 -4.14
C TYR A 326 23.18 -4.08 -4.53
N VAL A 327 23.84 -4.66 -3.54
CA VAL A 327 24.48 -5.96 -3.59
C VAL A 327 24.15 -6.73 -2.31
N GLU A 328 23.90 -8.03 -2.45
CA GLU A 328 23.64 -8.94 -1.33
C GLU A 328 24.28 -10.29 -1.61
N ASN A 329 24.86 -10.89 -0.60
CA ASN A 329 25.40 -12.25 -0.68
C ASN A 329 24.90 -13.09 0.51
N GLN A 330 24.29 -14.24 0.21
CA GLN A 330 23.92 -15.25 1.18
C GLN A 330 24.84 -16.46 1.02
N HIS A 331 25.63 -16.72 2.06
CA HIS A 331 26.56 -17.84 2.08
C HIS A 331 26.12 -18.91 3.09
N TYR A 332 26.07 -20.15 2.65
CA TYR A 332 25.72 -21.30 3.49
C TYR A 332 26.98 -21.83 4.18
N LEU A 333 27.11 -21.64 5.48
CA LEU A 333 28.18 -22.19 6.28
C LEU A 333 28.01 -23.68 6.53
N THR A 334 26.76 -24.12 6.63
CA THR A 334 26.33 -25.53 6.66
C THR A 334 25.09 -25.70 5.81
N ASP A 335 24.59 -26.92 5.64
CA ASP A 335 23.35 -27.18 4.90
C ASP A 335 22.12 -26.52 5.56
N LYS A 336 22.20 -26.22 6.87
CA LYS A 336 21.12 -25.63 7.67
C LYS A 336 21.38 -24.18 8.10
N PHE A 337 22.58 -23.68 8.01
CA PHE A 337 22.93 -22.36 8.52
C PHE A 337 23.55 -21.49 7.44
N SER A 338 22.93 -20.35 7.19
CA SER A 338 23.42 -19.34 6.26
C SER A 338 23.57 -17.97 6.90
N VAL A 339 24.53 -17.21 6.40
CA VAL A 339 24.76 -15.80 6.76
C VAL A 339 24.54 -14.97 5.49
N LEU A 340 23.88 -13.84 5.68
CA LEU A 340 23.58 -12.90 4.62
C LEU A 340 24.24 -11.56 4.97
N ALA A 341 24.89 -10.95 3.99
CA ALA A 341 25.43 -9.60 4.09
C ALA A 341 25.08 -8.82 2.83
N GLY A 342 24.69 -7.57 2.99
CA GLY A 342 24.30 -6.72 1.87
C GLY A 342 24.55 -5.24 2.14
N MET A 343 24.59 -4.48 1.06
CA MET A 343 24.71 -3.03 1.07
C MET A 343 23.88 -2.43 -0.06
N GLN A 344 23.17 -1.36 0.25
CA GLN A 344 22.52 -0.51 -0.74
C GLN A 344 23.12 0.88 -0.68
N ALA A 345 23.39 1.47 -1.83
CA ALA A 345 23.77 2.86 -2.01
C ALA A 345 22.68 3.58 -2.78
N ILE A 346 22.29 4.77 -2.34
CA ILE A 346 21.21 5.54 -2.95
C ILE A 346 21.72 6.94 -3.23
N TYR A 347 21.45 7.41 -4.45
CA TYR A 347 21.45 8.82 -4.81
C TYR A 347 20.02 9.26 -5.05
N ALA A 348 19.63 10.39 -4.47
CA ALA A 348 18.34 11.03 -4.75
C ALA A 348 18.53 12.54 -4.95
N GLN A 349 17.73 13.13 -5.84
CA GLN A 349 17.66 14.57 -6.09
C GLN A 349 16.20 15.00 -6.03
N ARG A 350 15.98 16.19 -5.45
CA ARG A 350 14.72 16.92 -5.49
C ARG A 350 15.01 18.31 -6.01
N HIS A 351 14.37 18.71 -7.09
CA HIS A 351 14.50 20.02 -7.70
C HIS A 351 13.11 20.58 -7.94
N PHE A 352 12.83 21.74 -7.33
CA PHE A 352 11.61 22.50 -7.48
C PHE A 352 11.91 23.78 -8.26
N GLU A 353 11.14 24.06 -9.30
CA GLU A 353 11.15 25.29 -10.09
C GLU A 353 9.84 26.03 -9.86
N ASP A 354 9.90 27.15 -9.19
CA ASP A 354 8.78 28.06 -9.00
C ASP A 354 8.58 28.91 -10.26
N HIS A 355 7.40 28.84 -10.85
CA HIS A 355 7.02 29.63 -12.03
C HIS A 355 6.05 30.78 -11.71
N PHE A 356 5.79 31.03 -10.42
CA PHE A 356 4.88 32.06 -9.94
C PHE A 356 5.53 33.00 -8.90
N PRO A 357 6.74 33.50 -9.15
CA PRO A 357 7.54 34.27 -8.17
C PRO A 357 7.03 35.69 -7.90
N THR A 358 5.83 36.03 -8.34
CA THR A 358 5.20 37.34 -8.16
C THR A 358 4.26 37.38 -6.96
N ASP A 359 4.16 36.30 -6.22
CA ASP A 359 3.50 36.20 -4.93
C ASP A 359 4.32 36.89 -3.82
N ASP A 360 3.79 36.93 -2.60
CA ASP A 360 4.42 37.60 -1.47
C ASP A 360 5.72 36.93 -0.98
N GLU A 361 5.91 35.63 -1.27
CA GLU A 361 7.05 34.82 -0.83
C GLU A 361 8.25 34.90 -1.79
N GLY A 362 8.03 35.32 -3.04
CA GLY A 362 9.03 35.38 -4.08
C GLY A 362 9.44 34.01 -4.64
N ASP A 363 10.59 33.97 -5.31
CA ASP A 363 11.08 32.74 -5.96
C ASP A 363 11.53 31.70 -4.93
N GLN A 364 10.80 30.59 -4.87
CA GLN A 364 11.01 29.42 -3.99
C GLN A 364 11.77 28.28 -4.70
N SER A 365 12.29 28.50 -5.88
CA SER A 365 13.06 27.47 -6.62
C SER A 365 14.21 26.94 -5.78
N HIS A 366 14.30 25.61 -5.67
CA HIS A 366 15.31 24.96 -4.84
C HIS A 366 15.76 23.61 -5.40
N GLU A 367 17.04 23.26 -5.16
CA GLU A 367 17.58 21.94 -5.52
C GLU A 367 18.30 21.34 -4.31
N GLN A 368 17.96 20.08 -3.98
CA GLN A 368 18.59 19.33 -2.90
C GLN A 368 19.01 17.94 -3.36
N ASN A 369 20.26 17.58 -3.02
CA ASN A 369 20.86 16.29 -3.37
C ASN A 369 21.09 15.45 -2.11
N PHE A 370 20.72 14.18 -2.14
CA PHE A 370 20.75 13.28 -1.01
C PHE A 370 21.59 12.03 -1.33
N TYR A 371 22.27 11.50 -0.32
CA TYR A 371 23.09 10.28 -0.41
C TYR A 371 22.81 9.36 0.77
N GLY A 372 22.46 8.11 0.50
CA GLY A 372 22.09 7.11 1.50
C GLY A 372 22.90 5.82 1.39
N TRP A 373 23.10 5.16 2.56
CA TRP A 373 23.77 3.87 2.68
C TRP A 373 23.00 2.99 3.66
N ASN A 374 22.58 1.82 3.19
CA ASN A 374 21.78 0.86 3.95
C ASN A 374 22.54 -0.47 4.07
N PRO A 375 23.26 -0.70 5.18
CA PRO A 375 23.89 -2.00 5.45
C PRO A 375 22.86 -3.02 5.93
N LYS A 376 23.08 -4.29 5.61
CA LYS A 376 22.30 -5.41 6.11
C LYS A 376 23.20 -6.59 6.46
N ILE A 377 22.92 -7.22 7.60
CA ILE A 377 23.49 -8.48 8.01
C ILE A 377 22.38 -9.38 8.57
N GLY A 378 22.38 -10.65 8.19
CA GLY A 378 21.36 -11.59 8.63
C GLY A 378 21.90 -12.99 8.82
N MET A 379 21.18 -13.78 9.59
CA MET A 379 21.45 -15.19 9.84
C MET A 379 20.15 -15.97 9.72
N ILE A 380 20.20 -17.12 9.08
CA ILE A 380 19.05 -18.02 8.94
C ILE A 380 19.49 -19.42 9.35
N TYR A 381 18.74 -20.00 10.27
CA TYR A 381 18.92 -21.40 10.65
C TYR A 381 17.68 -22.21 10.28
N GLU A 382 17.85 -23.19 9.39
CA GLU A 382 16.83 -24.14 9.00
C GLU A 382 16.80 -25.29 10.01
N ILE A 383 15.72 -25.36 10.82
CA ILE A 383 15.52 -26.42 11.82
C ILE A 383 15.29 -27.74 11.09
N ASP A 384 14.34 -27.71 10.17
CA ASP A 384 14.03 -28.77 9.22
C ASP A 384 13.43 -28.16 7.95
N ARG A 385 12.99 -28.96 6.98
CA ARG A 385 12.52 -28.48 5.68
C ARG A 385 11.30 -27.55 5.83
N GLY A 386 11.51 -26.26 5.52
CA GLY A 386 10.47 -25.22 5.58
C GLY A 386 10.33 -24.50 6.93
N ASN A 387 11.00 -24.99 7.98
CA ASN A 387 10.95 -24.38 9.31
C ASN A 387 12.25 -23.65 9.63
N HIS A 388 12.19 -22.33 9.85
CA HIS A 388 13.40 -21.55 10.13
C HIS A 388 13.23 -20.52 11.23
N VAL A 389 14.37 -20.23 11.85
CA VAL A 389 14.56 -19.08 12.71
C VAL A 389 15.55 -18.15 12.01
N PHE A 390 15.28 -16.86 12.06
CA PHE A 390 16.15 -15.86 11.47
C PHE A 390 16.34 -14.67 12.41
N MET A 391 17.48 -14.02 12.23
CA MET A 391 17.80 -12.75 12.86
C MET A 391 18.44 -11.84 11.82
N ASN A 392 18.10 -10.56 11.84
CA ASN A 392 18.73 -9.57 10.99
C ASN A 392 18.95 -8.24 11.73
N PHE A 393 19.98 -7.52 11.28
CA PHE A 393 20.23 -6.12 11.55
C PHE A 393 20.33 -5.36 10.23
N SER A 394 19.68 -4.20 10.13
CA SER A 394 19.67 -3.41 8.91
C SER A 394 19.61 -1.92 9.17
N GLY A 395 20.17 -1.16 8.23
CA GLY A 395 19.89 0.25 8.02
C GLY A 395 18.83 0.45 6.95
N SER A 396 18.04 1.49 7.09
CA SER A 396 17.15 2.04 6.06
C SER A 396 17.30 3.55 6.02
N TRP A 397 17.13 4.11 4.84
CA TRP A 397 17.26 5.53 4.59
C TRP A 397 16.23 5.95 3.55
N GLN A 398 15.59 7.11 3.74
CA GLN A 398 14.58 7.62 2.84
C GLN A 398 14.67 9.14 2.77
N PRO A 399 14.77 9.73 1.55
CA PRO A 399 14.67 11.17 1.36
C PRO A 399 13.22 11.62 1.53
N PRO A 400 12.97 12.91 1.82
CA PRO A 400 11.64 13.49 1.76
C PRO A 400 11.06 13.44 0.34
N SER A 401 9.73 13.39 0.24
CA SER A 401 8.99 13.64 -1.01
C SER A 401 8.82 15.14 -1.27
N PHE A 402 8.21 15.50 -2.37
CA PHE A 402 7.82 16.88 -2.59
C PHE A 402 6.67 17.31 -1.68
N ASP A 403 5.71 16.47 -1.40
CA ASP A 403 4.61 16.75 -0.45
C ASP A 403 5.14 17.09 0.95
N ASN A 404 6.28 16.50 1.35
CA ASN A 404 6.90 16.86 2.62
C ASN A 404 7.61 18.22 2.60
N MET A 405 8.10 18.69 1.45
CA MET A 405 8.98 19.87 1.35
C MET A 405 8.32 21.08 0.72
N VAL A 406 7.24 20.91 -0.02
CA VAL A 406 6.54 22.00 -0.70
C VAL A 406 5.22 22.23 0.02
N GLU A 407 5.16 23.31 0.77
CA GLU A 407 3.99 23.73 1.52
C GLU A 407 3.29 24.89 0.81
N PHE A 408 1.99 24.99 0.99
CA PHE A 408 1.23 26.16 0.56
C PHE A 408 1.10 27.12 1.73
N ALA A 409 1.67 28.33 1.61
CA ALA A 409 1.68 29.32 2.69
C ALA A 409 0.31 29.99 2.85
N ASP A 410 -0.01 30.31 4.10
CA ASP A 410 -1.26 30.95 4.52
C ASP A 410 -1.39 32.39 4.03
N GLY A 411 -2.56 32.78 3.54
CA GLY A 411 -2.91 34.19 3.36
C GLY A 411 -3.71 34.52 2.11
N PRO A 412 -4.11 35.81 1.94
CA PRO A 412 -4.92 36.26 0.81
C PRO A 412 -4.19 36.15 -0.55
N ASN A 413 -2.90 35.88 -0.56
CA ASN A 413 -2.06 35.66 -1.73
C ASN A 413 -1.29 34.35 -1.53
N SER A 414 -2.01 33.21 -1.44
CA SER A 414 -1.40 31.90 -1.23
C SER A 414 -0.18 31.70 -2.13
N SER A 415 0.93 31.33 -1.52
CA SER A 415 2.21 31.11 -2.16
C SER A 415 2.73 29.71 -1.84
N VAL A 416 3.66 29.24 -2.64
CA VAL A 416 4.35 27.98 -2.37
C VAL A 416 5.59 28.28 -1.54
N VAL A 417 5.78 27.57 -0.42
CA VAL A 417 6.98 27.64 0.41
C VAL A 417 7.75 26.33 0.32
N TYR A 418 9.04 26.42 0.01
CA TYR A 418 9.92 25.26 0.03
C TYR A 418 10.59 25.14 1.40
N THR A 419 10.32 24.03 2.12
CA THR A 419 10.91 23.71 3.41
C THR A 419 11.98 22.63 3.25
N PRO A 420 13.29 22.95 3.38
CA PRO A 420 14.35 21.95 3.26
C PRO A 420 14.30 20.96 4.44
N LEU A 421 14.14 19.68 4.16
CA LEU A 421 14.11 18.60 5.13
C LEU A 421 15.31 17.65 4.98
N GLU A 422 15.67 16.99 6.09
CA GLU A 422 16.72 15.96 6.13
C GLU A 422 16.11 14.56 5.88
N PRO A 423 16.85 13.65 5.24
CA PRO A 423 16.39 12.28 5.07
C PRO A 423 16.22 11.56 6.40
N GLN A 424 15.15 10.81 6.53
CA GLN A 424 14.96 9.95 7.69
C GLN A 424 15.84 8.70 7.60
N ARG A 425 16.30 8.24 8.77
CA ARG A 425 17.24 7.11 8.92
C ARG A 425 16.78 6.16 10.00
N ALA A 426 16.74 4.87 9.67
CA ALA A 426 16.34 3.83 10.61
C ALA A 426 17.44 2.77 10.78
N ARG A 427 17.48 2.18 11.98
CA ARG A 427 18.25 0.97 12.29
C ARG A 427 17.32 -0.02 12.94
N THR A 428 17.21 -1.21 12.35
CA THR A 428 16.28 -2.24 12.79
C THR A 428 17.03 -3.50 13.22
N VAL A 429 16.61 -4.07 14.33
CA VAL A 429 16.92 -5.45 14.73
C VAL A 429 15.63 -6.25 14.67
N GLU A 430 15.67 -7.41 14.06
CA GLU A 430 14.54 -8.32 13.94
C GLU A 430 14.97 -9.75 14.29
N LEU A 431 14.10 -10.44 15.02
CA LEU A 431 14.18 -11.87 15.31
C LEU A 431 12.84 -12.52 14.93
N GLY A 432 12.88 -13.61 14.17
CA GLY A 432 11.64 -14.24 13.75
C GLY A 432 11.77 -15.74 13.52
N THR A 433 10.60 -16.36 13.40
CA THR A 433 10.45 -17.76 13.00
C THR A 433 9.25 -17.92 12.10
N ARG A 434 9.36 -18.81 11.14
CA ARG A 434 8.23 -19.24 10.30
C ARG A 434 8.36 -20.72 9.99
N GLY A 435 7.23 -21.36 9.78
CA GLY A 435 7.22 -22.78 9.45
C GLY A 435 5.84 -23.39 9.43
N GLU A 436 5.86 -24.71 9.21
CA GLU A 436 4.67 -25.56 9.24
C GLU A 436 4.97 -26.86 10.00
N HIS A 437 4.03 -27.30 10.80
CA HIS A 437 4.12 -28.60 11.46
C HIS A 437 2.73 -29.22 11.68
N GLY A 438 2.47 -30.33 11.03
CA GLY A 438 1.19 -31.02 11.12
C GLY A 438 0.04 -30.17 10.60
N ARG A 439 -0.77 -29.63 11.52
CA ARG A 439 -1.94 -28.78 11.22
C ARG A 439 -1.70 -27.29 11.45
N PHE A 440 -0.48 -26.91 11.81
CA PHE A 440 -0.11 -25.55 12.16
C PHE A 440 0.82 -24.98 11.11
N GLU A 441 0.52 -23.78 10.64
CA GLU A 441 1.42 -22.92 9.89
C GLU A 441 1.56 -21.60 10.67
N TRP A 442 2.80 -21.13 10.89
CA TRP A 442 3.05 -19.93 11.67
C TRP A 442 4.08 -19.02 11.06
N GLU A 443 3.95 -17.76 11.41
CA GLU A 443 4.93 -16.71 11.20
C GLU A 443 4.92 -15.80 12.43
N LEU A 444 6.10 -15.51 13.00
CA LEU A 444 6.29 -14.64 14.15
C LEU A 444 7.53 -13.81 13.93
N SER A 445 7.41 -12.48 14.04
CA SER A 445 8.53 -11.54 14.06
C SER A 445 8.43 -10.62 15.28
N LEU A 446 9.58 -10.39 15.92
CA LEU A 446 9.78 -9.39 16.94
C LEU A 446 10.80 -8.40 16.37
N TYR A 447 10.49 -7.12 16.42
CA TYR A 447 11.40 -6.11 15.88
C TYR A 447 11.48 -4.87 16.77
N ARG A 448 12.62 -4.16 16.64
CA ARG A 448 12.80 -2.81 17.16
C ARG A 448 13.59 -1.98 16.16
N THR A 449 13.06 -0.80 15.88
CA THR A 449 13.63 0.19 14.97
C THR A 449 13.89 1.48 15.75
N TRP A 450 15.07 2.06 15.59
CA TRP A 450 15.41 3.39 16.07
C TRP A 450 15.52 4.30 14.87
N LEU A 451 14.76 5.41 14.89
CA LEU A 451 14.73 6.40 13.82
C LEU A 451 15.41 7.70 14.26
N ARG A 452 15.92 8.42 13.28
CA ARG A 452 16.40 9.79 13.38
C ARG A 452 15.90 10.57 12.19
N ASN A 453 15.58 11.85 12.41
CA ASN A 453 15.00 12.72 11.41
C ASN A 453 13.75 12.11 10.77
N GLU A 454 12.94 11.39 11.55
CA GLU A 454 11.69 10.83 11.04
C GLU A 454 10.82 11.97 10.52
N LEU A 455 10.29 11.80 9.32
CA LEU A 455 9.40 12.76 8.70
C LEU A 455 8.02 12.62 9.34
N LEU A 456 7.59 13.65 10.04
CA LEU A 456 6.26 13.74 10.65
C LEU A 456 5.43 14.73 9.84
N GLU A 457 4.47 14.24 9.11
CA GLU A 457 3.44 15.05 8.48
C GLU A 457 2.53 15.66 9.55
N LEU A 458 2.20 16.91 9.38
CA LEU A 458 1.38 17.68 10.30
C LEU A 458 0.07 18.02 9.60
N ASN A 459 -1.03 17.81 10.30
CA ASN A 459 -2.35 18.22 9.85
C ASN A 459 -2.93 19.28 10.78
N ASP A 460 -3.73 20.18 10.20
CA ASP A 460 -4.47 21.17 10.94
C ASP A 460 -5.70 20.59 11.65
N ALA A 461 -6.53 21.45 12.24
CA ALA A 461 -7.76 21.06 12.91
C ALA A 461 -8.85 20.53 11.97
N GLN A 462 -8.73 20.76 10.69
CA GLN A 462 -9.64 20.32 9.65
C GLN A 462 -9.19 18.98 9.03
N GLY A 463 -7.95 18.54 9.35
CA GLY A 463 -7.31 17.36 8.80
C GLY A 463 -6.55 17.63 7.50
N ASN A 464 -6.29 18.90 7.18
CA ASN A 464 -5.50 19.25 6.00
C ASN A 464 -4.02 19.13 6.28
N ASP A 465 -3.26 18.68 5.31
CA ASP A 465 -1.80 18.67 5.37
C ASP A 465 -1.26 20.11 5.41
N ILE A 466 -0.39 20.37 6.38
CA ILE A 466 0.30 21.64 6.58
C ILE A 466 1.83 21.45 6.54
N GLY A 467 2.29 20.43 5.80
CA GLY A 467 3.69 20.12 5.60
C GLY A 467 4.27 19.11 6.59
N ALA A 468 5.57 18.95 6.57
CA ALA A 468 6.27 17.99 7.40
C ALA A 468 7.44 18.59 8.18
N VAL A 469 7.80 17.94 9.29
CA VAL A 469 8.96 18.29 10.10
C VAL A 469 9.85 17.08 10.35
N ASN A 470 11.15 17.29 10.54
CA ASN A 470 12.04 16.25 11.00
C ASN A 470 11.99 16.11 12.53
N LEU A 471 11.60 14.95 13.02
CA LEU A 471 11.70 14.60 14.46
C LEU A 471 13.15 14.29 14.84
N ASP A 472 13.54 14.64 16.06
CA ASP A 472 14.88 14.31 16.57
C ASP A 472 15.12 12.80 16.61
N ARG A 473 14.26 12.07 17.33
CA ARG A 473 14.33 10.62 17.53
C ARG A 473 12.96 10.01 17.81
N SER A 474 12.80 8.80 17.30
CA SER A 474 11.67 7.94 17.64
C SER A 474 12.08 6.47 17.70
N SER A 475 11.26 5.65 18.30
CA SER A 475 11.46 4.20 18.34
C SER A 475 10.16 3.46 18.02
N HIS A 476 10.24 2.53 17.08
CA HIS A 476 9.16 1.64 16.69
C HIS A 476 9.51 0.20 17.07
N GLN A 477 8.71 -0.41 17.92
CA GLN A 477 8.89 -1.82 18.25
C GLN A 477 7.55 -2.56 18.18
N GLY A 478 7.61 -3.86 17.88
CA GLY A 478 6.37 -4.60 17.75
C GLY A 478 6.50 -6.11 17.65
N ILE A 479 5.33 -6.73 17.64
CA ILE A 479 5.13 -8.16 17.43
C ILE A 479 4.23 -8.32 16.23
N GLU A 480 4.64 -9.13 15.28
CA GLU A 480 3.88 -9.52 14.10
C GLU A 480 3.71 -11.03 14.12
N ALA A 481 2.48 -11.50 14.24
CA ALA A 481 2.21 -12.93 14.35
C ALA A 481 1.07 -13.35 13.40
N ARG A 482 1.26 -14.50 12.75
CA ARG A 482 0.22 -15.24 12.01
C ARG A 482 0.22 -16.67 12.47
N LEU A 483 -0.98 -17.23 12.64
CA LEU A 483 -1.17 -18.65 12.92
C LEU A 483 -2.36 -19.16 12.15
N ASP A 484 -2.13 -20.13 11.28
CA ASP A 484 -3.17 -20.89 10.60
C ASP A 484 -3.26 -22.30 11.21
N ILE A 485 -4.46 -22.73 11.56
CA ILE A 485 -4.74 -24.02 12.17
C ILE A 485 -5.75 -24.78 11.31
N GLU A 486 -5.37 -25.90 10.75
CA GLU A 486 -6.31 -26.82 10.12
C GLU A 486 -7.04 -27.64 11.20
N LEU A 487 -8.22 -27.15 11.60
CA LEU A 487 -9.02 -27.77 12.67
C LEU A 487 -9.58 -29.13 12.27
N LEU A 488 -10.05 -29.23 11.02
CA LEU A 488 -10.65 -30.44 10.46
C LEU A 488 -10.14 -30.68 9.03
N ASP A 489 -9.78 -31.94 8.72
CA ASP A 489 -9.47 -32.40 7.36
C ASP A 489 -10.30 -33.69 7.08
N SER A 490 -11.12 -33.65 6.03
CA SER A 490 -11.88 -34.80 5.51
C SER A 490 -12.82 -35.48 6.53
N VAL A 491 -13.51 -34.68 7.36
CA VAL A 491 -14.34 -35.18 8.46
C VAL A 491 -15.76 -35.56 8.00
N PHE A 492 -16.37 -34.72 7.14
CA PHE A 492 -17.75 -34.91 6.69
C PHE A 492 -17.87 -35.55 5.29
N LEU A 493 -16.83 -35.36 4.47
CA LEU A 493 -16.78 -35.90 3.12
C LEU A 493 -15.46 -36.65 2.93
N GLU A 494 -15.52 -37.96 2.71
CA GLU A 494 -14.34 -38.80 2.50
C GLU A 494 -13.52 -38.34 1.29
N LYS A 495 -12.20 -38.38 1.42
CA LYS A 495 -11.26 -38.18 0.30
C LYS A 495 -11.53 -39.24 -0.78
N LYS A 496 -12.08 -38.83 -1.91
CA LYS A 496 -12.00 -39.63 -3.13
C LYS A 496 -10.57 -39.54 -3.68
N LYS A 497 -10.07 -40.68 -4.25
CA LYS A 497 -8.74 -40.75 -4.83
C LYS A 497 -8.54 -39.60 -5.85
N GLY A 498 -7.68 -38.60 -5.51
CA GLY A 498 -7.41 -37.42 -6.32
C GLY A 498 -8.17 -36.13 -5.93
N ASP A 499 -9.05 -36.16 -4.92
CA ASP A 499 -9.74 -34.97 -4.40
C ASP A 499 -9.23 -34.59 -2.99
N SER A 500 -9.11 -33.30 -2.71
CA SER A 500 -8.97 -32.82 -1.33
C SER A 500 -10.33 -32.98 -0.62
N GLY A 501 -10.34 -33.53 0.58
CA GLY A 501 -11.55 -33.59 1.41
C GLY A 501 -12.05 -32.18 1.80
N ASP A 502 -13.04 -32.14 2.66
CA ASP A 502 -13.48 -30.91 3.29
C ASP A 502 -12.47 -30.45 4.34
N ARG A 503 -12.33 -29.14 4.52
CA ARG A 503 -11.38 -28.51 5.46
C ARG A 503 -12.06 -27.40 6.25
N LEU A 504 -11.73 -27.34 7.54
CA LEU A 504 -12.04 -26.21 8.40
C LEU A 504 -10.72 -25.59 8.87
N THR A 505 -10.45 -24.37 8.43
CA THR A 505 -9.22 -23.63 8.78
C THR A 505 -9.57 -22.46 9.66
N PHE A 506 -8.83 -22.29 10.75
CA PHE A 506 -8.83 -21.08 11.57
C PHE A 506 -7.55 -20.30 11.31
N SER A 507 -7.68 -19.14 10.67
CA SER A 507 -6.57 -18.22 10.35
C SER A 507 -6.65 -17.01 11.24
N GLN A 508 -5.53 -16.57 11.80
CA GLN A 508 -5.47 -15.37 12.65
C GLN A 508 -4.17 -14.62 12.48
N THR A 509 -4.24 -13.30 12.60
CA THR A 509 -3.09 -12.40 12.67
C THR A 509 -3.22 -11.48 13.87
N TYR A 510 -2.08 -11.16 14.45
CA TYR A 510 -1.97 -10.20 15.54
C TYR A 510 -0.78 -9.29 15.31
N THR A 511 -0.99 -8.00 15.47
CA THR A 511 0.05 -6.97 15.40
C THR A 511 0.00 -6.13 16.66
N LEU A 512 1.16 -6.01 17.32
CA LEU A 512 1.42 -5.04 18.39
C LEU A 512 2.31 -3.94 17.82
N ASN A 513 1.89 -2.69 17.93
CA ASN A 513 2.66 -1.50 17.57
C ASN A 513 2.90 -0.67 18.84
N ASP A 514 4.15 -0.53 19.22
CA ASP A 514 4.58 0.29 20.35
C ASP A 514 5.57 1.34 19.84
N PHE A 515 5.04 2.47 19.37
CA PHE A 515 5.76 3.53 18.69
C PHE A 515 5.73 4.80 19.54
N HIS A 516 6.90 5.37 19.78
CA HIS A 516 7.10 6.51 20.68
C HIS A 516 8.11 7.50 20.12
N PHE A 517 7.92 8.75 20.44
CA PHE A 517 9.00 9.73 20.46
C PHE A 517 10.03 9.32 21.52
N ASP A 518 11.29 9.68 21.37
CA ASP A 518 12.39 9.32 22.26
C ASP A 518 13.08 10.60 22.75
N GLY A 519 12.47 11.23 23.78
CA GLY A 519 12.93 12.49 24.35
C GLY A 519 12.81 13.69 23.40
N ASP A 520 11.75 13.71 22.57
CA ASP A 520 11.48 14.82 21.64
C ASP A 520 11.23 16.14 22.40
N SER A 521 11.68 17.25 21.84
CA SER A 521 11.60 18.58 22.48
C SER A 521 10.16 19.10 22.62
N VAL A 522 9.23 18.66 21.79
CA VAL A 522 7.84 19.09 21.76
C VAL A 522 6.92 18.04 22.38
N TYR A 523 7.10 16.77 22.01
CA TYR A 523 6.20 15.67 22.35
C TYR A 523 6.73 14.74 23.44
N GLY A 524 8.00 14.92 23.90
CA GLY A 524 8.62 14.10 24.96
C GLY A 524 8.74 12.63 24.58
N ASP A 525 8.08 11.75 25.35
CA ASP A 525 8.03 10.29 25.12
C ASP A 525 6.60 9.84 24.76
N ASN A 526 5.78 10.72 24.18
CA ASN A 526 4.42 10.40 23.76
C ASN A 526 4.42 9.29 22.71
N ARG A 527 3.28 8.61 22.60
CA ARG A 527 3.03 7.68 21.49
C ARG A 527 2.84 8.45 20.19
N ILE A 528 3.40 7.92 19.11
CA ILE A 528 3.11 8.43 17.77
C ILE A 528 1.64 8.16 17.46
N ALA A 529 0.93 9.21 17.03
CA ALA A 529 -0.51 9.16 16.76
C ALA A 529 -0.84 8.40 15.47
N GLY A 530 -2.11 8.01 15.30
CA GLY A 530 -2.61 7.36 14.08
C GLY A 530 -2.42 5.84 14.02
N VAL A 531 -1.65 5.24 14.94
CA VAL A 531 -1.29 3.82 14.92
C VAL A 531 -2.08 3.02 15.97
N PRO A 532 -2.90 2.03 15.60
CA PRO A 532 -3.50 1.10 16.56
C PRO A 532 -2.42 0.31 17.30
N ILE A 533 -2.53 0.29 18.66
CA ILE A 533 -1.56 -0.41 19.50
C ILE A 533 -1.70 -1.93 19.34
N HIS A 534 -2.94 -2.42 19.35
CA HIS A 534 -3.25 -3.84 19.23
C HIS A 534 -4.26 -4.06 18.12
N PHE A 535 -3.84 -4.69 17.05
CA PHE A 535 -4.69 -5.02 15.92
C PHE A 535 -4.78 -6.53 15.74
N TYR A 536 -6.01 -7.06 15.59
CA TYR A 536 -6.25 -8.49 15.48
C TYR A 536 -7.27 -8.79 14.40
N GLU A 537 -6.96 -9.78 13.55
CA GLU A 537 -7.87 -10.30 12.54
C GLU A 537 -7.95 -11.82 12.64
N ALA A 538 -9.13 -12.37 12.40
CA ALA A 538 -9.34 -13.80 12.37
C ALA A 538 -10.41 -14.21 11.34
N GLU A 539 -10.27 -15.43 10.83
CA GLU A 539 -11.27 -16.07 9.96
C GLU A 539 -11.38 -17.56 10.29
N LEU A 540 -12.58 -18.04 10.44
CA LEU A 540 -12.89 -19.47 10.49
C LEU A 540 -13.57 -19.85 9.18
N LEU A 541 -12.89 -20.63 8.32
CA LEU A 541 -13.37 -20.93 6.98
C LEU A 541 -13.54 -22.44 6.76
N TYR A 542 -14.76 -22.86 6.50
CA TYR A 542 -15.06 -24.22 6.04
C TYR A 542 -15.11 -24.25 4.52
N VAL A 543 -14.44 -25.22 3.91
CA VAL A 543 -14.38 -25.43 2.46
C VAL A 543 -14.66 -26.90 2.16
N THR A 544 -15.63 -27.20 1.30
CA THR A 544 -15.95 -28.58 0.88
C THR A 544 -15.20 -28.97 -0.40
N ALA A 545 -14.99 -30.24 -0.61
CA ALA A 545 -14.45 -30.81 -1.86
C ALA A 545 -15.29 -30.45 -3.10
N ALA A 546 -16.58 -30.21 -2.93
CA ALA A 546 -17.50 -29.81 -4.00
C ALA A 546 -17.31 -28.33 -4.40
N GLY A 547 -16.57 -27.52 -3.60
CA GLY A 547 -16.30 -26.12 -3.85
C GLY A 547 -17.19 -25.14 -3.09
N PHE A 548 -18.11 -25.59 -2.22
CA PHE A 548 -18.81 -24.71 -1.28
C PHE A 548 -17.85 -24.24 -0.19
N TYR A 549 -18.00 -22.98 0.24
CA TYR A 549 -17.29 -22.44 1.39
C TYR A 549 -18.18 -21.49 2.18
N ALA A 550 -17.96 -21.45 3.49
CA ALA A 550 -18.63 -20.51 4.37
C ALA A 550 -17.80 -20.25 5.63
N GLY A 551 -17.91 -19.05 6.19
CA GLY A 551 -17.27 -18.77 7.46
C GLY A 551 -17.36 -17.31 7.93
N PRO A 552 -17.35 -17.12 9.27
CA PRO A 552 -17.23 -15.80 9.87
C PRO A 552 -15.79 -15.27 9.80
N ASN A 553 -15.66 -13.95 9.81
CA ASN A 553 -14.40 -13.24 10.01
C ASN A 553 -14.58 -12.11 11.01
N LEU A 554 -13.48 -11.71 11.62
CA LEU A 554 -13.41 -10.69 12.65
C LEU A 554 -12.21 -9.77 12.39
N GLN A 555 -12.41 -8.47 12.54
CA GLN A 555 -11.35 -7.45 12.56
C GLN A 555 -11.52 -6.61 13.84
N CYS A 556 -10.45 -6.44 14.61
CA CYS A 556 -10.50 -5.73 15.87
C CYS A 556 -9.34 -4.74 16.01
N ASN A 557 -9.68 -3.49 16.33
CA ASN A 557 -8.80 -2.60 17.07
C ASN A 557 -9.14 -2.75 18.55
N ILE A 558 -8.24 -3.37 19.33
CA ILE A 558 -8.56 -3.85 20.68
C ILE A 558 -8.58 -2.71 21.70
N THR A 559 -7.69 -1.73 21.56
CA THR A 559 -7.52 -0.64 22.52
C THR A 559 -7.66 0.72 21.85
N ARG A 560 -8.04 1.74 22.61
CA ARG A 560 -7.94 3.12 22.12
C ARG A 560 -6.48 3.48 21.81
N TYR A 561 -6.27 4.35 20.85
CA TYR A 561 -4.95 4.87 20.48
C TYR A 561 -5.03 6.37 20.18
N PRO A 562 -3.93 7.13 20.36
CA PRO A 562 -3.94 8.57 20.15
C PRO A 562 -4.09 8.92 18.67
N VAL A 563 -4.78 10.02 18.40
CA VAL A 563 -4.95 10.62 17.07
C VAL A 563 -4.43 12.06 17.02
N ASP A 564 -3.80 12.51 18.10
CA ASP A 564 -2.99 13.72 18.14
C ASP A 564 -1.62 13.41 18.78
N GLN A 565 -0.56 14.10 18.35
CA GLN A 565 0.80 13.85 18.84
C GLN A 565 0.96 14.23 20.32
N ALA A 566 0.13 15.15 20.82
CA ALA A 566 0.07 15.49 22.25
C ALA A 566 -0.59 14.39 23.11
N ASN A 567 -1.17 13.33 22.51
CA ASN A 567 -1.88 12.22 23.17
C ASN A 567 -3.08 12.66 24.03
N THR A 568 -3.85 13.63 23.56
CA THR A 568 -5.01 14.18 24.27
C THR A 568 -6.33 13.73 23.66
N LEU A 569 -6.36 13.40 22.38
CA LEU A 569 -7.51 12.85 21.66
C LEU A 569 -7.25 11.39 21.25
N PHE A 570 -8.27 10.55 21.31
CA PHE A 570 -8.13 9.11 21.07
C PHE A 570 -9.20 8.57 20.13
N ALA A 571 -8.83 7.67 19.23
CA ALA A 571 -9.75 6.80 18.53
C ALA A 571 -10.32 5.73 19.46
N ASP A 572 -11.61 5.40 19.28
CA ASP A 572 -12.28 4.37 20.08
C ASP A 572 -11.97 2.95 19.53
N PRO A 573 -11.91 1.93 20.38
CA PRO A 573 -11.78 0.55 19.94
C PRO A 573 -13.02 0.06 19.20
N TYR A 574 -12.82 -0.89 18.30
CA TYR A 574 -13.90 -1.51 17.55
C TYR A 574 -13.67 -2.99 17.27
N ALA A 575 -14.77 -3.71 17.03
CA ALA A 575 -14.76 -5.08 16.52
C ALA A 575 -15.80 -5.19 15.39
N LEU A 576 -15.37 -5.62 14.22
CA LEU A 576 -16.19 -5.77 13.02
C LEU A 576 -16.36 -7.26 12.73
N LEU A 577 -17.58 -7.75 12.85
CA LEU A 577 -17.93 -9.12 12.50
C LEU A 577 -18.40 -9.16 11.05
N GLY A 578 -17.82 -10.05 10.27
CA GLY A 578 -18.23 -10.34 8.89
C GLY A 578 -18.57 -11.83 8.71
N PHE A 579 -19.17 -12.14 7.58
CA PHE A 579 -19.46 -13.50 7.16
C PHE A 579 -19.37 -13.62 5.65
N LYS A 580 -18.82 -14.70 5.15
CA LYS A 580 -18.84 -15.02 3.72
C LYS A 580 -19.33 -16.43 3.45
N ILE A 581 -20.03 -16.60 2.33
CA ILE A 581 -20.48 -17.88 1.81
C ILE A 581 -20.38 -17.85 0.29
N GLY A 582 -20.09 -18.99 -0.31
CA GLY A 582 -20.06 -19.07 -1.76
C GLY A 582 -19.81 -20.47 -2.28
N PHE A 583 -19.69 -20.52 -3.59
CA PHE A 583 -19.45 -21.76 -4.31
C PHE A 583 -18.49 -21.50 -5.47
N ARG A 584 -17.51 -22.35 -5.64
CA ARG A 584 -16.57 -22.34 -6.77
C ARG A 584 -16.56 -23.70 -7.45
N SER A 585 -17.18 -23.76 -8.61
CA SER A 585 -17.20 -24.96 -9.44
C SER A 585 -15.85 -25.21 -10.12
N LYS A 586 -15.48 -26.49 -10.26
CA LYS A 586 -14.36 -26.92 -11.13
C LYS A 586 -14.60 -26.60 -12.62
N ARG A 587 -15.86 -26.26 -13.01
CA ARG A 587 -16.28 -25.94 -14.38
C ARG A 587 -16.29 -24.42 -14.68
N GLY A 588 -15.60 -23.63 -13.87
CA GLY A 588 -15.43 -22.20 -14.13
C GLY A 588 -16.54 -21.28 -13.58
N PHE A 589 -17.64 -21.80 -13.04
CA PHE A 589 -18.66 -20.96 -12.39
C PHE A 589 -18.32 -20.70 -10.92
N SER A 590 -18.46 -19.47 -10.47
CA SER A 590 -18.38 -19.15 -9.04
C SER A 590 -19.41 -18.08 -8.64
N VAL A 591 -19.85 -18.17 -7.39
CA VAL A 591 -20.74 -17.21 -6.75
C VAL A 591 -20.28 -16.97 -5.32
N PHE A 592 -20.40 -15.72 -4.85
CA PHE A 592 -20.16 -15.39 -3.46
C PHE A 592 -21.23 -14.42 -2.93
N LEU A 593 -21.43 -14.48 -1.63
CA LEU A 593 -22.09 -13.47 -0.82
C LEU A 593 -21.18 -13.15 0.36
N GLU A 594 -21.02 -11.88 0.65
CA GLU A 594 -20.20 -11.37 1.75
C GLU A 594 -20.97 -10.32 2.52
N ALA A 595 -20.95 -10.45 3.85
CA ALA A 595 -21.49 -9.45 4.79
C ALA A 595 -20.33 -8.86 5.57
N LYS A 596 -20.23 -7.54 5.61
CA LYS A 596 -19.26 -6.78 6.40
C LYS A 596 -19.97 -6.01 7.51
N ASN A 597 -19.30 -5.82 8.64
CA ASN A 597 -19.81 -5.06 9.78
C ASN A 597 -21.26 -5.45 10.19
N LEU A 598 -21.51 -6.74 10.38
CA LEU A 598 -22.84 -7.30 10.70
C LEU A 598 -23.51 -6.65 11.92
N THR A 599 -22.71 -6.19 12.87
CA THR A 599 -23.17 -5.53 14.11
C THR A 599 -23.49 -4.06 13.92
N ASP A 600 -23.28 -3.52 12.73
CA ASP A 600 -23.49 -2.10 12.39
C ASP A 600 -22.74 -1.14 13.33
N LYS A 601 -21.50 -1.51 13.65
CA LYS A 601 -20.64 -0.71 14.53
C LYS A 601 -20.23 0.58 13.83
N ARG A 602 -20.46 1.72 14.48
CA ARG A 602 -19.91 3.03 14.07
C ARG A 602 -18.46 3.09 14.52
N PHE A 603 -17.55 3.39 13.61
CA PHE A 603 -16.12 3.42 13.85
C PHE A 603 -15.42 4.34 12.84
N ALA A 604 -14.22 4.82 13.19
CA ALA A 604 -13.34 5.46 12.23
C ALA A 604 -12.47 4.38 11.55
N SER A 605 -12.47 4.36 10.23
CA SER A 605 -11.60 3.49 9.43
C SER A 605 -10.22 4.10 9.20
N ALA A 606 -10.16 5.43 9.04
CA ALA A 606 -8.94 6.21 8.92
C ALA A 606 -9.02 7.51 9.74
N MET A 607 -7.88 8.14 9.95
CA MET A 607 -7.77 9.40 10.69
C MET A 607 -6.58 10.19 10.19
N ASP A 608 -6.66 11.52 10.30
CA ASP A 608 -5.61 12.48 9.97
C ASP A 608 -5.01 13.02 11.28
N PRO A 609 -3.85 12.47 11.73
CA PRO A 609 -3.29 12.85 13.02
C PRO A 609 -2.85 14.30 13.04
N ILE A 610 -3.26 15.05 14.08
CA ILE A 610 -2.90 16.46 14.28
C ILE A 610 -1.86 16.62 15.40
N ALA A 611 -1.26 17.79 15.50
CA ALA A 611 -0.25 18.07 16.51
C ALA A 611 -0.83 18.04 17.93
N ASP A 612 -1.90 18.80 18.22
CA ASP A 612 -2.51 18.93 19.55
C ASP A 612 -4.00 19.29 19.46
N ALA A 613 -4.88 18.36 19.84
CA ALA A 613 -6.32 18.57 19.79
C ALA A 613 -6.82 19.61 20.81
N ARG A 614 -6.03 20.01 21.80
CA ARG A 614 -6.41 21.07 22.75
C ARG A 614 -6.38 22.45 22.10
N THR A 615 -5.56 22.64 21.07
CA THR A 615 -5.47 23.89 20.29
C THR A 615 -6.43 23.89 19.10
N ALA A 616 -6.97 22.72 18.74
CA ALA A 616 -7.80 22.46 17.57
C ALA A 616 -9.22 22.03 18.01
N SER A 617 -10.01 22.95 18.55
CA SER A 617 -11.35 22.61 19.02
C SER A 617 -12.27 22.22 17.85
N GLY A 618 -12.83 21.01 17.92
CA GLY A 618 -13.73 20.50 16.87
C GLY A 618 -13.00 19.88 15.66
N ALA A 619 -11.81 19.33 15.88
CA ALA A 619 -11.02 18.68 14.84
C ALA A 619 -11.82 17.64 14.05
N ARG A 620 -11.89 17.81 12.73
CA ARG A 620 -12.61 16.96 11.79
C ARG A 620 -11.64 16.01 11.08
N ILE A 621 -11.04 15.13 11.86
CA ILE A 621 -9.96 14.21 11.48
C ILE A 621 -10.39 12.74 11.46
N PHE A 622 -11.65 12.43 11.65
CA PHE A 622 -12.14 11.06 11.68
C PHE A 622 -12.88 10.73 10.39
N HIS A 623 -12.42 9.68 9.68
CA HIS A 623 -13.07 9.15 8.49
C HIS A 623 -13.94 7.94 8.88
N PRO A 624 -15.27 8.03 8.78
CA PRO A 624 -16.16 6.93 9.10
C PRO A 624 -15.94 5.72 8.20
N GLY A 625 -15.81 4.55 8.81
CA GLY A 625 -15.89 3.28 8.07
C GLY A 625 -17.33 2.93 7.70
N ASP A 626 -17.50 2.10 6.68
CA ASP A 626 -18.81 1.67 6.19
C ASP A 626 -19.66 1.01 7.30
N GLY A 627 -20.94 1.32 7.34
CA GLY A 627 -21.94 0.62 8.14
C GLY A 627 -22.11 -0.84 7.68
N ARG A 628 -23.16 -1.51 8.17
CA ARG A 628 -23.48 -2.88 7.74
C ARG A 628 -23.67 -2.95 6.24
N ALA A 629 -22.92 -3.83 5.58
CA ALA A 629 -22.91 -3.95 4.13
C ALA A 629 -23.01 -5.41 3.67
N PHE A 630 -23.67 -5.61 2.51
CA PHE A 630 -23.81 -6.89 1.85
C PHE A 630 -23.36 -6.77 0.41
N TYR A 631 -22.52 -7.70 -0.05
CA TYR A 631 -22.00 -7.75 -1.40
C TYR A 631 -22.21 -9.16 -1.98
N GLY A 632 -22.48 -9.25 -3.26
CA GLY A 632 -22.57 -10.50 -3.97
C GLY A 632 -21.94 -10.40 -5.35
N GLY A 633 -21.48 -11.54 -5.85
CA GLY A 633 -20.92 -11.59 -7.19
C GLY A 633 -20.99 -12.96 -7.81
N ILE A 634 -20.98 -12.96 -9.13
CA ILE A 634 -20.90 -14.16 -9.96
C ILE A 634 -19.73 -14.03 -10.92
N SER A 635 -19.05 -15.12 -11.21
CA SER A 635 -18.13 -15.17 -12.33
C SER A 635 -18.29 -16.46 -13.12
N TRP A 636 -18.06 -16.34 -14.42
CA TRP A 636 -18.10 -17.47 -15.35
C TRP A 636 -16.86 -17.43 -16.24
N ASN A 637 -16.16 -18.56 -16.28
CA ASN A 637 -14.96 -18.78 -17.06
C ASN A 637 -15.24 -19.84 -18.14
N TRP A 638 -14.67 -19.67 -19.34
CA TRP A 638 -14.73 -20.62 -20.46
C TRP A 638 -13.34 -21.13 -20.83
#